data_deb52433c7c8395b57e1aeeee4a2347f
#
_entry.id   deb52433c7c8395b57e1aeeee4a2347f
#
_cell.length_a   1.000
_cell.length_b   1.000
_cell.length_c   1.000
_cell.angle_alpha   90.00
_cell.angle_beta   90.00
_cell.angle_gamma   90.00
#
_symmetry.space_group_name_H-M   'P 1'
#
loop_
_entity.id
_entity.type
_entity.pdbx_description
1 polymer ?
#
loop_
_entity_poly.entity_id
_entity_poly.type
_entity_poly.pdbx_seq_one_letter_code
_entity_poly.pdbx_strand_id
1 'polypeptide(L)'
;MASSCENPMLSDAEWLVMRARGYAKSDPWAAKAWLITARTLFPGSFLIQFESYQLEKGARNIKDAAVHLEDMLKNFQHEGNLWNEVQSILEALQTDTGSQDSKNNFLTEIFAATPTHVQCQMLLSVADKMNDVLERCRLLLLAMKKFPNLVTEHGLKLVEMLCVEESRTRMTSPVNCYRKLFVCDILPLVLQKNRHLNIPPGQMFLWLQRAVEFYISFITQPAIMDTPLSPDMMSPTKALAKRVVSIPGLLERECQITDPWGNLFRLLQLVGSHVGWEMEADVFTKTRDYQWQYLLSLYNRNKTSCTDEGRKQILYTCTILFLQCLYSYVSHVDAENFAGVFASTGLSAPVVLVEGFRSDNDDSQSQPRLKRHRSDQSLPQIQPSSSIHNASSITLNFLTALKCFELLHASDELRREFISLCQNWQMETWSWMGHFQTDMFLYQGAFQEAVAQIQSFILGSKDKMKLRMSLQLACAFYCLRNFSKACDVVMDTVDLLDRVGGDEPIEVKDSMILGGEGRQLLLLQCTDQEILPYCIQLLIACLKEKAFSSLGGDMLLGHLLVLLQFDWPRQDQLFNDIIKKIRSQGTFTYNLFFHYIFCIDILEEFALLDTADGGRVNLDIMSISTKVISQQRTVTRGLNKGVKEDFRATLEKQVQNLGEPIHQIIHRFLQEERALIIQNL
;
A
#
# COMPACT_ATOMS: atom_id res chain seq x y z
N MET A 1 -2.41 -24.59 86.75
CA MET A 1 -2.78 -25.21 85.45
C MET A 1 -1.68 -24.93 84.48
N ALA A 2 -0.82 -25.90 84.27
CA ALA A 2 0.32 -25.84 83.33
C ALA A 2 -0.24 -26.18 81.96
N SER A 3 -0.22 -25.19 81.04
CA SER A 3 -0.52 -25.40 79.65
C SER A 3 0.74 -26.08 79.04
N SER A 4 0.57 -27.38 78.76
CA SER A 4 1.56 -28.13 77.99
C SER A 4 1.53 -27.64 76.55
N CYS A 5 2.56 -26.85 76.18
CA CYS A 5 2.92 -26.68 74.80
C CYS A 5 3.43 -28.01 74.26
N GLU A 6 2.56 -28.75 73.55
CA GLU A 6 2.98 -29.86 72.69
C GLU A 6 3.80 -29.23 71.55
N ASN A 7 5.13 -29.34 71.63
CA ASN A 7 6.00 -29.12 70.49
C ASN A 7 5.61 -30.22 69.44
N PRO A 8 5.23 -29.84 68.22
CA PRO A 8 5.01 -30.86 67.18
C PRO A 8 6.34 -31.63 67.00
N MET A 9 6.28 -32.94 67.31
CA MET A 9 7.41 -33.84 67.07
C MET A 9 7.74 -33.82 65.60
N LEU A 10 8.87 -33.26 65.22
CA LEU A 10 9.38 -33.28 63.84
C LEU A 10 9.51 -34.75 63.38
N SER A 11 9.05 -35.10 62.21
CA SER A 11 9.34 -36.38 61.61
C SER A 11 10.86 -36.57 61.42
N ASP A 12 11.32 -37.78 61.37
CA ASP A 12 12.73 -38.11 61.17
C ASP A 12 13.28 -37.48 59.87
N ALA A 13 12.46 -37.42 58.85
CA ALA A 13 12.79 -36.75 57.59
C ALA A 13 12.98 -35.23 57.75
N GLU A 14 12.07 -34.57 58.48
CA GLU A 14 12.15 -33.13 58.79
C GLU A 14 13.34 -32.77 59.69
N TRP A 15 13.63 -33.65 60.61
CA TRP A 15 14.81 -33.50 61.52
C TRP A 15 16.12 -33.53 60.72
N LEU A 16 16.27 -34.50 59.76
CA LEU A 16 17.45 -34.62 58.91
C LEU A 16 17.61 -33.42 58.02
N VAL A 17 16.52 -32.92 57.42
CA VAL A 17 16.54 -31.69 56.62
C VAL A 17 16.93 -30.48 57.44
N MET A 18 16.36 -30.34 58.68
CA MET A 18 16.72 -29.24 59.54
C MET A 18 18.20 -29.27 59.92
N ARG A 19 18.77 -30.45 60.14
CA ARG A 19 20.23 -30.61 60.34
C ARG A 19 21.05 -30.18 59.15
N ALA A 20 20.68 -30.61 57.96
CA ALA A 20 21.30 -30.21 56.70
C ALA A 20 21.28 -28.68 56.51
N ARG A 21 20.12 -28.05 56.75
CA ARG A 21 19.97 -26.56 56.70
C ARG A 21 20.87 -25.86 57.68
N GLY A 22 21.03 -26.40 58.89
CA GLY A 22 21.97 -25.83 59.91
C GLY A 22 23.41 -25.76 59.42
N TYR A 23 23.85 -26.73 58.63
CA TYR A 23 25.20 -26.79 58.05
C TYR A 23 25.34 -26.09 56.69
N ALA A 24 24.27 -25.79 55.97
CA ALA A 24 24.30 -25.32 54.60
C ALA A 24 25.18 -24.10 54.33
N LYS A 25 25.32 -23.17 55.32
CA LYS A 25 26.13 -21.98 55.20
C LYS A 25 27.57 -22.16 55.77
N SER A 26 27.73 -23.02 56.81
CA SER A 26 28.99 -23.19 57.50
C SER A 26 29.84 -24.31 56.94
N ASP A 27 29.21 -25.42 56.55
CA ASP A 27 29.86 -26.60 55.95
C ASP A 27 28.92 -27.26 54.92
N PRO A 28 29.00 -26.82 53.68
CA PRO A 28 28.17 -27.37 52.61
C PRO A 28 28.35 -28.89 52.36
N TRP A 29 29.54 -29.40 52.62
CA TRP A 29 29.82 -30.81 52.48
C TRP A 29 29.12 -31.65 53.56
N ALA A 30 29.11 -31.21 54.82
CA ALA A 30 28.33 -31.80 55.88
C ALA A 30 26.83 -31.78 55.58
N ALA A 31 26.35 -30.60 55.09
CA ALA A 31 24.95 -30.46 54.66
C ALA A 31 24.59 -31.50 53.55
N LYS A 32 25.44 -31.66 52.54
CA LYS A 32 25.28 -32.64 51.46
C LYS A 32 25.30 -34.07 51.98
N ALA A 33 26.20 -34.41 52.92
CA ALA A 33 26.25 -35.72 53.52
C ALA A 33 24.96 -36.06 54.31
N TRP A 34 24.40 -35.10 55.07
CA TRP A 34 23.12 -35.24 55.75
C TRP A 34 21.95 -35.50 54.77
N LEU A 35 21.93 -34.78 53.68
CA LEU A 35 20.88 -34.94 52.65
C LEU A 35 21.03 -36.29 51.88
N ILE A 36 22.25 -36.74 51.58
CA ILE A 36 22.50 -38.06 51.00
C ILE A 36 21.97 -39.16 51.93
N THR A 37 22.29 -39.05 53.24
CA THR A 37 21.80 -40.00 54.26
C THR A 37 20.25 -39.96 54.34
N ALA A 38 19.69 -38.77 54.38
CA ALA A 38 18.22 -38.62 54.41
C ALA A 38 17.56 -39.23 53.15
N ARG A 39 18.11 -39.04 51.99
CA ARG A 39 17.59 -39.56 50.72
C ARG A 39 17.67 -41.08 50.64
N THR A 40 18.71 -41.70 51.24
CA THR A 40 18.81 -43.16 51.30
C THR A 40 17.83 -43.76 52.27
N LEU A 41 17.49 -43.09 53.36
CA LEU A 41 16.53 -43.54 54.37
C LEU A 41 15.08 -43.28 53.94
N PHE A 42 14.81 -42.14 53.28
CA PHE A 42 13.45 -41.69 52.90
C PHE A 42 13.39 -41.28 51.41
N PRO A 43 13.56 -42.22 50.47
CA PRO A 43 13.63 -41.87 49.03
C PRO A 43 12.33 -41.32 48.49
N GLY A 44 11.18 -41.59 49.13
CA GLY A 44 9.87 -41.09 48.75
C GLY A 44 9.51 -39.73 49.36
N SER A 45 10.42 -39.02 50.07
CA SER A 45 10.15 -37.74 50.69
C SER A 45 10.48 -36.60 49.73
N PHE A 46 9.44 -35.83 49.30
CA PHE A 46 9.63 -34.66 48.46
C PHE A 46 10.49 -33.60 49.16
N LEU A 47 10.28 -33.38 50.45
CA LEU A 47 11.00 -32.39 51.24
C LEU A 47 12.53 -32.57 51.10
N ILE A 48 13.02 -33.83 51.21
CA ILE A 48 14.44 -34.16 51.15
C ILE A 48 14.98 -33.91 49.73
N GLN A 49 14.25 -34.31 48.71
CA GLN A 49 14.65 -34.10 47.32
C GLN A 49 14.70 -32.59 46.97
N PHE A 50 13.71 -31.86 47.43
CA PHE A 50 13.63 -30.40 47.23
C PHE A 50 14.76 -29.67 47.92
N GLU A 51 15.08 -30.00 49.17
CA GLU A 51 16.25 -29.45 49.90
C GLU A 51 17.56 -29.79 49.24
N SER A 52 17.72 -31.02 48.72
CA SER A 52 18.90 -31.40 47.94
C SER A 52 19.05 -30.54 46.72
N TYR A 53 17.97 -30.27 46.00
CA TYR A 53 17.95 -29.36 44.87
C TYR A 53 18.33 -27.93 45.28
N GLN A 54 17.74 -27.42 46.39
CA GLN A 54 18.01 -26.06 46.88
C GLN A 54 19.48 -25.89 47.32
N LEU A 55 20.07 -26.89 47.92
CA LEU A 55 21.48 -26.86 48.30
C LEU A 55 22.38 -26.78 47.07
N GLU A 56 22.19 -27.63 46.08
CA GLU A 56 22.96 -27.62 44.82
C GLU A 56 22.73 -26.31 44.03
N LYS A 57 21.50 -25.84 44.01
CA LYS A 57 21.15 -24.51 43.43
C LYS A 57 21.92 -23.38 44.16
N GLY A 58 21.96 -23.38 45.49
CA GLY A 58 22.71 -22.42 46.28
C GLY A 58 24.21 -22.48 46.06
N ALA A 59 24.76 -23.69 45.89
CA ALA A 59 26.16 -23.94 45.56
C ALA A 59 26.52 -23.68 44.08
N ARG A 60 25.56 -23.27 43.25
CA ARG A 60 25.69 -23.08 41.79
C ARG A 60 26.19 -24.35 41.05
N ASN A 61 25.85 -25.52 41.55
CA ASN A 61 26.17 -26.77 40.88
C ASN A 61 25.06 -27.18 39.91
N ILE A 62 25.20 -26.72 38.67
CA ILE A 62 24.16 -26.86 37.62
C ILE A 62 23.83 -28.33 37.35
N LYS A 63 24.85 -29.20 37.25
CA LYS A 63 24.63 -30.62 36.90
C LYS A 63 23.85 -31.38 37.95
N ASP A 64 24.20 -31.27 39.22
CA ASP A 64 23.53 -31.97 40.29
C ASP A 64 22.13 -31.40 40.55
N ALA A 65 21.99 -30.05 40.44
CA ALA A 65 20.68 -29.39 40.49
C ALA A 65 19.74 -29.91 39.39
N ALA A 66 20.22 -30.04 38.15
CA ALA A 66 19.44 -30.57 37.04
C ALA A 66 19.00 -32.04 37.28
N VAL A 67 19.87 -32.89 37.82
CA VAL A 67 19.54 -34.28 38.18
C VAL A 67 18.45 -34.31 39.27
N HIS A 68 18.57 -33.50 40.30
CA HIS A 68 17.54 -33.46 41.35
C HIS A 68 16.20 -32.92 40.82
N LEU A 69 16.22 -31.96 39.90
CA LEU A 69 15.01 -31.46 39.27
C LEU A 69 14.33 -32.55 38.42
N GLU A 70 15.13 -33.32 37.67
CA GLU A 70 14.63 -34.48 36.90
C GLU A 70 13.96 -35.52 37.80
N ASP A 71 14.63 -35.91 38.90
CA ASP A 71 14.11 -36.87 39.87
C ASP A 71 12.80 -36.40 40.52
N MET A 72 12.71 -35.10 40.85
CA MET A 72 11.50 -34.50 41.40
C MET A 72 10.36 -34.51 40.39
N LEU A 73 10.61 -34.15 39.15
CA LEU A 73 9.59 -34.15 38.08
C LEU A 73 9.09 -35.57 37.76
N LYS A 74 9.92 -36.60 37.91
CA LYS A 74 9.49 -37.99 37.70
C LYS A 74 8.61 -38.50 38.84
N ASN A 75 8.95 -38.17 40.08
CA ASN A 75 8.39 -38.82 41.26
C ASN A 75 7.34 -38.00 42.02
N PHE A 76 7.33 -36.64 41.86
CA PHE A 76 6.55 -35.70 42.71
C PHE A 76 5.75 -34.66 41.93
N GLN A 77 5.09 -35.08 40.86
CA GLN A 77 4.37 -34.20 39.94
C GLN A 77 3.20 -33.39 40.59
N HIS A 78 2.75 -33.78 41.78
CA HIS A 78 1.62 -33.17 42.48
C HIS A 78 2.03 -32.08 43.46
N GLU A 79 3.35 -31.88 43.69
CA GLU A 79 3.85 -30.94 44.70
C GLU A 79 3.88 -29.51 44.20
N GLY A 80 3.21 -28.61 44.97
CA GLY A 80 3.08 -27.19 44.55
C GLY A 80 4.42 -26.44 44.52
N ASN A 81 5.34 -26.73 45.44
CA ASN A 81 6.64 -26.07 45.50
C ASN A 81 7.54 -26.42 44.27
N LEU A 82 7.38 -27.65 43.73
CA LEU A 82 8.05 -27.99 42.47
C LEU A 82 7.60 -27.13 41.33
N TRP A 83 6.29 -26.92 41.23
CA TRP A 83 5.73 -26.10 40.15
C TRP A 83 6.08 -24.61 40.27
N ASN A 84 6.19 -24.04 41.48
CA ASN A 84 6.69 -22.70 41.69
C ASN A 84 8.14 -22.55 41.19
N GLU A 85 8.97 -23.56 41.41
CA GLU A 85 10.35 -23.57 40.93
C GLU A 85 10.41 -23.70 39.39
N VAL A 86 9.62 -24.59 38.81
CA VAL A 86 9.48 -24.74 37.36
C VAL A 86 9.01 -23.44 36.72
N GLN A 87 8.04 -22.76 37.34
CA GLN A 87 7.58 -21.46 36.85
C GLN A 87 8.69 -20.39 36.91
N SER A 88 9.50 -20.35 37.99
CA SER A 88 10.63 -19.45 38.10
C SER A 88 11.70 -19.71 37.01
N ILE A 89 11.92 -20.96 36.61
CA ILE A 89 12.83 -21.32 35.53
C ILE A 89 12.24 -20.82 34.19
N LEU A 90 10.93 -20.99 33.96
CA LEU A 90 10.29 -20.52 32.73
C LEU A 90 10.25 -18.99 32.63
N GLU A 91 10.01 -18.30 33.74
CA GLU A 91 10.13 -16.84 33.81
C GLU A 91 11.55 -16.38 33.44
N ALA A 92 12.59 -17.08 33.94
CA ALA A 92 13.97 -16.81 33.58
C ALA A 92 14.28 -17.06 32.08
N LEU A 93 13.65 -18.07 31.48
CA LEU A 93 13.77 -18.35 30.04
C LEU A 93 13.08 -17.27 29.16
N GLN A 94 12.11 -16.58 29.73
CA GLN A 94 11.33 -15.53 29.06
C GLN A 94 11.98 -14.14 29.18
N THR A 95 12.91 -13.94 30.15
CA THR A 95 13.65 -12.68 30.28
C THR A 95 14.77 -12.62 29.24
N ASP A 96 14.92 -11.44 28.62
CA ASP A 96 15.95 -11.20 27.61
C ASP A 96 17.36 -11.42 28.16
N THR A 97 18.23 -12.04 27.37
CA THR A 97 19.65 -12.27 27.65
C THR A 97 20.48 -10.97 27.83
N GLY A 98 19.83 -9.82 27.70
CA GLY A 98 20.45 -8.50 27.92
C GLY A 98 20.38 -7.97 29.35
N SER A 99 19.56 -8.55 30.24
CA SER A 99 19.58 -8.17 31.65
C SER A 99 20.71 -8.92 32.37
N GLN A 100 21.62 -8.19 33.04
CA GLN A 100 22.74 -8.73 33.82
C GLN A 100 22.29 -9.45 35.10
N ASP A 101 21.12 -10.05 35.13
CA ASP A 101 20.61 -10.73 36.31
C ASP A 101 21.21 -12.16 36.38
N SER A 102 22.26 -12.30 37.18
CA SER A 102 23.04 -13.53 37.33
C SER A 102 22.19 -14.72 37.81
N LYS A 103 21.01 -14.44 38.42
CA LYS A 103 20.06 -15.44 38.89
C LYS A 103 19.28 -16.05 37.73
N ASN A 104 18.82 -15.23 36.78
CA ASN A 104 18.06 -15.69 35.63
C ASN A 104 18.97 -16.52 34.70
N ASN A 105 20.22 -16.08 34.47
CA ASN A 105 21.18 -16.83 33.70
C ASN A 105 21.43 -18.23 34.28
N PHE A 106 21.53 -18.31 35.59
CA PHE A 106 21.75 -19.58 36.28
C PHE A 106 20.55 -20.54 36.14
N LEU A 107 19.31 -20.05 36.23
CA LEU A 107 18.11 -20.86 36.02
C LEU A 107 17.96 -21.34 34.57
N THR A 108 18.36 -20.51 33.59
CA THR A 108 18.41 -20.92 32.18
C THR A 108 19.45 -22.01 31.92
N GLU A 109 20.60 -21.95 32.63
CA GLU A 109 21.64 -23.02 32.56
C GLU A 109 21.19 -24.33 33.19
N ILE A 110 20.44 -24.32 34.31
CA ILE A 110 19.83 -25.49 34.87
C ILE A 110 18.88 -26.15 33.89
N PHE A 111 17.99 -25.34 33.27
CA PHE A 111 17.07 -25.87 32.26
C PHE A 111 17.82 -26.44 31.06
N ALA A 112 18.89 -25.81 30.60
CA ALA A 112 19.70 -26.33 29.48
C ALA A 112 20.44 -27.65 29.84
N ALA A 113 20.81 -27.82 31.11
CA ALA A 113 21.47 -29.05 31.58
C ALA A 113 20.50 -30.21 31.83
N THR A 114 19.18 -29.96 31.94
CA THR A 114 18.20 -31.07 32.06
C THR A 114 18.03 -31.81 30.75
N PRO A 115 17.74 -33.14 30.78
CA PRO A 115 17.48 -33.90 29.58
C PRO A 115 16.34 -33.36 28.74
N THR A 116 16.42 -33.44 27.42
CA THR A 116 15.45 -32.86 26.49
C THR A 116 14.00 -33.30 26.70
N HIS A 117 13.80 -34.58 27.10
CA HIS A 117 12.48 -35.09 27.41
C HIS A 117 11.87 -34.44 28.67
N VAL A 118 12.71 -34.10 29.67
CA VAL A 118 12.30 -33.43 30.91
C VAL A 118 11.96 -31.95 30.61
N GLN A 119 12.79 -31.28 29.80
CA GLN A 119 12.52 -29.95 29.34
C GLN A 119 11.14 -29.83 28.62
N CYS A 120 10.89 -30.82 27.74
CA CYS A 120 9.62 -30.93 27.03
C CYS A 120 8.45 -31.16 28.01
N GLN A 121 8.58 -32.07 28.95
CA GLN A 121 7.56 -32.35 29.94
C GLN A 121 7.28 -31.17 30.85
N MET A 122 8.30 -30.40 31.23
CA MET A 122 8.13 -29.13 32.00
C MET A 122 7.26 -28.14 31.24
N LEU A 123 7.59 -27.86 29.98
CA LEU A 123 6.85 -26.90 29.17
C LEU A 123 5.39 -27.33 28.97
N LEU A 124 5.14 -28.59 28.65
CA LEU A 124 3.78 -29.13 28.46
C LEU A 124 2.96 -29.08 29.76
N SER A 125 3.54 -29.51 30.87
CA SER A 125 2.82 -29.51 32.17
C SER A 125 2.46 -28.13 32.67
N VAL A 126 3.29 -27.12 32.40
CA VAL A 126 2.96 -25.73 32.73
C VAL A 126 1.89 -25.21 31.78
N ALA A 127 1.99 -25.51 30.47
CA ALA A 127 0.95 -25.14 29.51
C ALA A 127 -0.42 -25.68 29.93
N ASP A 128 -0.49 -26.92 30.42
CA ASP A 128 -1.76 -27.55 30.86
C ASP A 128 -2.35 -26.90 32.13
N LYS A 129 -1.53 -26.29 32.97
CA LYS A 129 -1.95 -25.58 34.19
C LYS A 129 -2.31 -24.11 33.96
N MET A 130 -1.98 -23.57 32.80
CA MET A 130 -2.30 -22.17 32.47
C MET A 130 -3.79 -21.98 32.23
N ASN A 131 -4.38 -20.99 32.91
CA ASN A 131 -5.77 -20.58 32.74
C ASN A 131 -5.97 -19.64 31.53
N ASP A 132 -4.95 -18.85 31.19
CA ASP A 132 -4.98 -17.97 30.02
C ASP A 132 -4.67 -18.76 28.75
N VAL A 133 -5.65 -18.83 27.87
CA VAL A 133 -5.55 -19.59 26.62
C VAL A 133 -4.48 -19.01 25.69
N LEU A 134 -4.32 -17.68 25.64
CA LEU A 134 -3.33 -17.03 24.78
C LEU A 134 -1.91 -17.36 25.23
N GLU A 135 -1.64 -17.26 26.54
CA GLU A 135 -0.34 -17.60 27.12
C GLU A 135 -0.04 -19.09 26.97
N ARG A 136 -1.07 -19.93 27.16
CA ARG A 136 -0.95 -21.36 26.88
C ARG A 136 -0.54 -21.64 25.44
N CYS A 137 -1.18 -20.99 24.47
CA CYS A 137 -0.84 -21.14 23.05
C CYS A 137 0.58 -20.68 22.74
N ARG A 138 1.03 -19.60 23.35
CA ARG A 138 2.39 -19.06 23.20
C ARG A 138 3.44 -20.03 23.76
N LEU A 139 3.18 -20.59 24.92
CA LEU A 139 4.10 -21.57 25.52
C LEU A 139 4.16 -22.87 24.72
N LEU A 140 3.02 -23.35 24.20
CA LEU A 140 3.00 -24.52 23.32
C LEU A 140 3.74 -24.23 21.99
N LEU A 141 3.60 -23.04 21.44
CA LEU A 141 4.36 -22.62 20.26
C LEU A 141 5.88 -22.64 20.53
N LEU A 142 6.31 -22.10 21.69
CA LEU A 142 7.71 -22.15 22.11
C LEU A 142 8.21 -23.58 22.23
N ALA A 143 7.42 -24.44 22.86
CA ALA A 143 7.73 -25.87 22.99
C ALA A 143 7.86 -26.55 21.62
N MET A 144 6.96 -26.28 20.68
CA MET A 144 7.01 -26.84 19.32
C MET A 144 8.19 -26.30 18.49
N LYS A 145 8.57 -25.03 18.65
CA LYS A 145 9.76 -24.45 18.01
C LYS A 145 11.03 -25.13 18.51
N LYS A 146 11.11 -25.42 19.81
CA LYS A 146 12.27 -26.09 20.43
C LYS A 146 12.29 -27.60 20.17
N PHE A 147 11.12 -28.25 20.20
CA PHE A 147 10.94 -29.69 20.03
C PHE A 147 10.03 -30.01 18.85
N PRO A 148 10.56 -30.03 17.61
CA PRO A 148 9.75 -30.16 16.39
C PRO A 148 8.85 -31.43 16.36
N ASN A 149 9.18 -32.47 17.10
CA ASN A 149 8.37 -33.70 17.18
C ASN A 149 6.97 -33.42 17.81
N LEU A 150 6.85 -32.43 18.66
CA LEU A 150 5.57 -32.04 19.26
C LEU A 150 4.57 -31.44 18.24
N VAL A 151 5.05 -30.97 17.10
CA VAL A 151 4.19 -30.38 16.07
C VAL A 151 3.19 -31.41 15.53
N THR A 152 3.60 -32.66 15.38
CA THR A 152 2.72 -33.72 14.90
C THR A 152 1.60 -34.07 15.87
N GLU A 153 1.84 -33.92 17.18
CA GLU A 153 0.91 -34.32 18.23
C GLU A 153 0.03 -33.17 18.70
N HIS A 154 0.62 -31.99 18.90
CA HIS A 154 -0.04 -30.83 19.48
C HIS A 154 -0.40 -29.74 18.45
N GLY A 155 0.17 -29.74 17.24
CA GLY A 155 0.01 -28.68 16.26
C GLY A 155 -1.44 -28.46 15.86
N LEU A 156 -2.15 -29.52 15.48
CA LEU A 156 -3.57 -29.42 15.09
C LEU A 156 -4.47 -29.01 16.25
N LYS A 157 -4.25 -29.58 17.44
CA LYS A 157 -5.01 -29.21 18.66
C LYS A 157 -4.85 -27.71 18.97
N LEU A 158 -3.65 -27.17 18.76
CA LEU A 158 -3.37 -25.75 18.96
C LEU A 158 -4.08 -24.88 17.91
N VAL A 159 -4.11 -25.29 16.65
CA VAL A 159 -4.88 -24.62 15.59
C VAL A 159 -6.38 -24.59 15.94
N GLU A 160 -6.95 -25.73 16.34
CA GLU A 160 -8.36 -25.82 16.72
C GLU A 160 -8.69 -24.93 17.93
N MET A 161 -7.83 -24.95 18.96
CA MET A 161 -7.99 -24.11 20.16
C MET A 161 -8.00 -22.62 19.80
N LEU A 162 -7.08 -22.17 18.95
CA LEU A 162 -7.05 -20.77 18.50
C LEU A 162 -8.27 -20.40 17.67
N CYS A 163 -8.73 -21.27 16.78
CA CYS A 163 -9.93 -21.04 15.98
C CYS A 163 -11.19 -20.95 16.85
N VAL A 164 -11.30 -21.76 17.91
CA VAL A 164 -12.43 -21.71 18.85
C VAL A 164 -12.39 -20.43 19.68
N GLU A 165 -11.25 -20.04 20.22
CA GLU A 165 -11.12 -18.84 21.03
C GLU A 165 -11.29 -17.56 20.20
N GLU A 166 -10.81 -17.55 18.96
CA GLU A 166 -11.06 -16.45 18.02
C GLU A 166 -12.56 -16.26 17.80
N SER A 167 -13.32 -17.35 17.63
CA SER A 167 -14.78 -17.28 17.44
C SER A 167 -15.56 -16.88 18.68
N ARG A 168 -15.02 -17.13 19.89
CA ARG A 168 -15.62 -16.74 21.19
C ARG A 168 -15.35 -15.29 21.55
N THR A 169 -14.25 -14.71 21.06
CA THR A 169 -13.94 -13.32 21.30
C THR A 169 -14.85 -12.45 20.44
N ARG A 170 -15.54 -11.48 21.04
CA ARG A 170 -16.38 -10.49 20.33
C ARG A 170 -15.56 -9.54 19.44
N MET A 171 -14.33 -9.84 19.17
CA MET A 171 -13.46 -9.07 18.31
C MET A 171 -13.81 -9.32 16.85
N THR A 172 -14.47 -8.35 16.26
CA THR A 172 -14.83 -8.36 14.82
C THR A 172 -13.64 -8.03 13.91
N SER A 173 -12.52 -7.59 14.50
CA SER A 173 -11.32 -7.24 13.72
C SER A 173 -10.62 -8.49 13.17
N PRO A 174 -10.33 -8.58 11.88
CA PRO A 174 -9.56 -9.66 11.29
C PRO A 174 -8.10 -9.72 11.79
N VAL A 175 -7.64 -8.67 12.49
CA VAL A 175 -6.27 -8.50 13.00
C VAL A 175 -6.23 -8.71 14.52
N ASN A 176 -6.99 -9.65 15.07
CA ASN A 176 -6.91 -9.97 16.49
C ASN A 176 -5.68 -10.82 16.84
N CYS A 177 -5.31 -10.84 18.14
CA CYS A 177 -4.11 -11.53 18.62
C CYS A 177 -4.14 -13.05 18.38
N TYR A 178 -5.30 -13.69 18.44
CA TYR A 178 -5.44 -15.13 18.17
C TYR A 178 -5.21 -15.43 16.69
N ARG A 179 -5.80 -14.63 15.79
CA ARG A 179 -5.60 -14.78 14.34
C ARG A 179 -4.15 -14.48 13.95
N LYS A 180 -3.53 -13.45 14.55
CA LYS A 180 -2.12 -13.14 14.35
C LYS A 180 -1.22 -14.32 14.70
N LEU A 181 -1.38 -14.88 15.91
CA LEU A 181 -0.61 -16.03 16.37
C LEU A 181 -0.86 -17.25 15.47
N PHE A 182 -2.10 -17.47 15.07
CA PHE A 182 -2.47 -18.55 14.15
C PHE A 182 -1.78 -18.42 12.79
N VAL A 183 -1.96 -17.25 12.13
CA VAL A 183 -1.52 -17.03 10.74
C VAL A 183 -0.01 -16.88 10.61
N CYS A 184 0.61 -16.10 11.52
CA CYS A 184 2.01 -15.75 11.39
C CYS A 184 2.98 -16.81 11.93
N ASP A 185 2.58 -17.53 12.98
CA ASP A 185 3.49 -18.43 13.69
C ASP A 185 3.10 -19.92 13.56
N ILE A 186 1.86 -20.24 13.92
CA ILE A 186 1.46 -21.65 14.11
C ILE A 186 1.18 -22.34 12.78
N LEU A 187 0.40 -21.71 11.91
CA LEU A 187 0.03 -22.31 10.62
C LEU A 187 1.26 -22.61 9.75
N PRO A 188 2.24 -21.70 9.56
CA PRO A 188 3.44 -21.99 8.81
C PRO A 188 4.26 -23.13 9.43
N LEU A 189 4.37 -23.15 10.78
CA LEU A 189 5.13 -24.18 11.49
C LEU A 189 4.49 -25.57 11.34
N VAL A 190 3.17 -25.66 11.49
CA VAL A 190 2.40 -26.90 11.37
C VAL A 190 2.48 -27.45 9.94
N LEU A 191 2.27 -26.60 8.93
CA LEU A 191 2.33 -27.00 7.53
C LEU A 191 3.75 -27.39 7.09
N GLN A 192 4.78 -26.70 7.60
CA GLN A 192 6.17 -27.00 7.21
C GLN A 192 6.69 -28.32 7.80
N LYS A 193 6.34 -28.62 9.06
CA LYS A 193 6.90 -29.76 9.80
C LYS A 193 6.09 -31.05 9.64
N ASN A 194 4.82 -30.95 9.33
CA ASN A 194 3.92 -32.09 9.26
C ASN A 194 3.44 -32.36 7.83
N ARG A 195 4.24 -33.03 7.02
CA ARG A 195 3.98 -33.30 5.60
C ARG A 195 2.83 -34.27 5.33
N HIS A 196 2.40 -35.05 6.33
CA HIS A 196 1.37 -36.10 6.19
C HIS A 196 0.08 -35.74 6.95
N LEU A 197 -0.24 -34.45 7.01
CA LEU A 197 -1.49 -33.99 7.62
C LEU A 197 -2.69 -34.47 6.79
N ASN A 198 -3.53 -35.27 7.42
CA ASN A 198 -4.79 -35.71 6.81
C ASN A 198 -5.89 -34.67 7.10
N ILE A 199 -5.79 -33.47 6.50
CA ILE A 199 -6.74 -32.38 6.64
C ILE A 199 -7.58 -32.27 5.37
N PRO A 200 -8.91 -32.13 5.48
CA PRO A 200 -9.75 -31.91 4.33
C PRO A 200 -9.34 -30.66 3.54
N PRO A 201 -9.27 -30.69 2.20
CA PRO A 201 -8.89 -29.55 1.38
C PRO A 201 -9.73 -28.29 1.67
N GLY A 202 -11.01 -28.43 1.94
CA GLY A 202 -11.89 -27.32 2.30
C GLY A 202 -11.45 -26.56 3.57
N GLN A 203 -10.90 -27.26 4.56
CA GLN A 203 -10.38 -26.64 5.78
C GLN A 203 -9.06 -25.89 5.50
N MET A 204 -8.21 -26.44 4.63
CA MET A 204 -6.98 -25.76 4.17
C MET A 204 -7.30 -24.46 3.44
N PHE A 205 -8.32 -24.47 2.58
CA PHE A 205 -8.77 -23.27 1.88
C PHE A 205 -9.34 -22.23 2.85
N LEU A 206 -10.08 -22.66 3.88
CA LEU A 206 -10.59 -21.74 4.90
C LEU A 206 -9.44 -21.08 5.68
N TRP A 207 -8.38 -21.83 6.01
CA TRP A 207 -7.20 -21.28 6.67
C TRP A 207 -6.47 -20.28 5.77
N LEU A 208 -6.35 -20.61 4.47
CA LEU A 208 -5.76 -19.69 3.50
C LEU A 208 -6.58 -18.40 3.36
N GLN A 209 -7.92 -18.48 3.31
CA GLN A 209 -8.79 -17.31 3.29
C GLN A 209 -8.59 -16.42 4.52
N ARG A 210 -8.53 -17.02 5.71
CA ARG A 210 -8.26 -16.28 6.96
C ARG A 210 -6.88 -15.62 6.95
N ALA A 211 -5.89 -16.27 6.37
CA ALA A 211 -4.55 -15.70 6.23
C ALA A 211 -4.54 -14.50 5.26
N VAL A 212 -5.21 -14.62 4.11
CA VAL A 212 -5.36 -13.51 3.16
C VAL A 212 -6.04 -12.32 3.83
N GLU A 213 -7.18 -12.54 4.49
CA GLU A 213 -7.92 -11.51 5.20
C GLU A 213 -7.06 -10.82 6.27
N PHE A 214 -6.30 -11.60 7.04
CA PHE A 214 -5.39 -11.06 8.05
C PHE A 214 -4.30 -10.18 7.44
N TYR A 215 -3.56 -10.68 6.43
CA TYR A 215 -2.45 -9.93 5.84
C TYR A 215 -2.93 -8.69 5.09
N ILE A 216 -4.06 -8.76 4.39
CA ILE A 216 -4.63 -7.58 3.72
C ILE A 216 -5.04 -6.53 4.75
N SER A 217 -5.73 -6.92 5.82
CA SER A 217 -6.09 -5.98 6.89
C SER A 217 -4.87 -5.40 7.60
N PHE A 218 -3.82 -6.19 7.79
CA PHE A 218 -2.56 -5.73 8.36
C PHE A 218 -1.86 -4.69 7.47
N ILE A 219 -1.83 -4.93 6.15
CA ILE A 219 -1.18 -4.04 5.18
C ILE A 219 -1.95 -2.72 5.03
N THR A 220 -3.28 -2.79 5.04
CA THR A 220 -4.14 -1.61 4.81
C THR A 220 -4.38 -0.78 6.07
N GLN A 221 -4.22 -1.36 7.27
CA GLN A 221 -4.51 -0.71 8.54
C GLN A 221 -3.39 -0.93 9.58
N PRO A 222 -2.13 -0.57 9.29
CA PRO A 222 -1.01 -0.84 10.19
C PRO A 222 -1.14 -0.18 11.57
N ALA A 223 -1.78 0.99 11.65
CA ALA A 223 -1.96 1.73 12.90
C ALA A 223 -2.87 1.03 13.93
N ILE A 224 -3.74 0.10 13.50
CA ILE A 224 -4.64 -0.63 14.41
C ILE A 224 -3.88 -1.70 15.20
N MET A 225 -2.71 -2.13 14.71
CA MET A 225 -1.89 -3.16 15.36
C MET A 225 -1.20 -2.70 16.64
N ASP A 226 -0.91 -1.40 16.76
CA ASP A 226 -0.25 -0.82 17.93
C ASP A 226 -1.22 -0.38 19.03
N THR A 227 -2.53 -0.38 18.76
CA THR A 227 -3.53 -0.07 19.77
C THR A 227 -3.74 -1.28 20.67
N PRO A 228 -3.64 -1.12 22.00
CA PRO A 228 -3.97 -2.20 22.92
C PRO A 228 -5.44 -2.59 22.75
N LEU A 229 -5.63 -3.87 22.50
CA LEU A 229 -6.89 -4.53 22.19
C LEU A 229 -7.99 -4.14 23.21
N SER A 230 -8.95 -3.36 22.73
CA SER A 230 -10.25 -2.97 23.31
C SER A 230 -10.27 -2.21 24.66
N PRO A 231 -11.14 -1.20 24.78
CA PRO A 231 -11.34 -0.44 26.02
C PRO A 231 -11.82 -1.29 27.23
N ASP A 232 -12.43 -2.45 26.97
CA ASP A 232 -12.89 -3.38 28.04
C ASP A 232 -11.74 -4.10 28.76
N MET A 233 -10.50 -3.99 28.30
CA MET A 233 -9.30 -4.54 28.92
C MET A 233 -8.73 -3.65 30.03
N MET A 234 -9.35 -2.54 30.36
CA MET A 234 -8.88 -1.57 31.38
C MET A 234 -9.44 -1.83 32.79
N SER A 235 -9.76 -3.06 33.16
CA SER A 235 -10.05 -3.37 34.55
C SER A 235 -8.76 -3.39 35.41
N PRO A 236 -8.78 -2.91 36.67
CA PRO A 236 -7.61 -2.82 37.56
C PRO A 236 -6.87 -4.14 37.78
N THR A 237 -7.59 -5.25 37.72
CA THR A 237 -7.03 -6.61 37.80
C THR A 237 -6.17 -6.98 36.58
N LYS A 238 -6.44 -6.35 35.43
CA LYS A 238 -5.66 -6.58 34.20
C LYS A 238 -4.43 -5.67 34.09
N ALA A 239 -4.38 -4.56 34.82
CA ALA A 239 -3.15 -3.76 34.95
C ALA A 239 -2.07 -4.52 35.74
N LEU A 240 -2.47 -5.39 36.66
CA LEU A 240 -1.54 -6.30 37.35
C LEU A 240 -1.09 -7.42 36.43
N ALA A 241 -1.98 -7.99 35.62
CA ALA A 241 -1.67 -8.96 34.57
C ALA A 241 -0.73 -8.36 33.49
N LYS A 242 -0.88 -7.07 33.17
CA LYS A 242 0.00 -6.36 32.23
C LYS A 242 1.44 -6.22 32.75
N ARG A 243 1.65 -6.21 34.06
CA ARG A 243 2.99 -6.26 34.68
C ARG A 243 3.62 -7.67 34.64
N VAL A 244 2.81 -8.72 34.64
CA VAL A 244 3.25 -10.12 34.58
C VAL A 244 3.37 -10.61 33.13
N VAL A 245 2.64 -10.02 32.16
CA VAL A 245 2.54 -10.44 30.76
C VAL A 245 3.40 -9.59 29.81
N SER A 246 4.04 -8.55 30.32
CA SER A 246 5.06 -7.85 29.53
C SER A 246 6.31 -8.71 29.49
N ILE A 247 6.33 -9.65 28.57
CA ILE A 247 7.56 -10.33 28.14
C ILE A 247 8.15 -9.47 27.02
N PRO A 248 9.06 -8.49 27.34
CA PRO A 248 9.49 -7.53 26.34
C PRO A 248 10.52 -8.20 25.50
N GLY A 249 10.80 -8.84 24.81
CA GLY A 249 11.96 -9.29 24.05
C GLY A 249 11.70 -10.50 23.15
N LEU A 250 11.01 -11.52 23.63
CA LEU A 250 10.76 -12.72 22.83
C LEU A 250 9.55 -12.55 21.91
N LEU A 251 8.52 -11.83 22.36
CA LEU A 251 7.27 -11.64 21.61
C LEU A 251 7.33 -10.48 20.61
N GLU A 252 8.03 -9.40 20.92
CA GLU A 252 8.18 -8.28 19.99
C GLU A 252 9.00 -8.66 18.75
N ARG A 253 10.02 -9.50 18.90
CA ARG A 253 10.79 -10.01 17.74
C ARG A 253 10.04 -11.03 16.91
N GLU A 254 9.17 -11.83 17.52
CA GLU A 254 8.35 -12.81 16.80
C GLU A 254 7.14 -12.18 16.11
N CYS A 255 6.70 -11.00 16.55
CA CYS A 255 5.51 -10.31 16.04
C CYS A 255 5.78 -9.27 14.96
N GLN A 256 7.03 -8.97 14.60
CA GLN A 256 7.31 -8.04 13.50
C GLN A 256 7.10 -8.76 12.16
N ILE A 257 6.05 -8.35 11.46
CA ILE A 257 5.78 -8.79 10.09
C ILE A 257 6.58 -7.89 9.15
N THR A 258 7.79 -8.30 8.81
CA THR A 258 8.69 -7.51 7.95
C THR A 258 8.31 -7.57 6.48
N ASP A 259 7.77 -8.70 6.01
CA ASP A 259 7.33 -8.91 4.63
C ASP A 259 5.98 -9.65 4.61
N PRO A 260 4.86 -8.92 4.70
CA PRO A 260 3.54 -9.54 4.72
C PRO A 260 3.18 -10.26 3.42
N TRP A 261 3.58 -9.73 2.27
CA TRP A 261 3.33 -10.38 0.97
C TRP A 261 4.12 -11.67 0.81
N GLY A 262 5.41 -11.66 1.14
CA GLY A 262 6.26 -12.85 1.11
C GLY A 262 5.76 -13.94 2.05
N ASN A 263 5.29 -13.57 3.25
CA ASN A 263 4.68 -14.52 4.19
C ASN A 263 3.37 -15.12 3.64
N LEU A 264 2.54 -14.31 3.00
CA LEU A 264 1.29 -14.78 2.38
C LEU A 264 1.57 -15.74 1.22
N PHE A 265 2.53 -15.43 0.35
CA PHE A 265 2.94 -16.33 -0.74
C PHE A 265 3.55 -17.63 -0.22
N ARG A 266 4.35 -17.56 0.85
CA ARG A 266 4.88 -18.75 1.51
C ARG A 266 3.76 -19.65 2.06
N LEU A 267 2.74 -19.06 2.67
CA LEU A 267 1.56 -19.82 3.13
C LEU A 267 0.81 -20.45 1.96
N LEU A 268 0.61 -19.72 0.88
CA LEU A 268 0.00 -20.25 -0.35
C LEU A 268 0.77 -21.49 -0.87
N GLN A 269 2.09 -21.43 -0.91
CA GLN A 269 2.95 -22.54 -1.32
C GLN A 269 2.85 -23.73 -0.36
N LEU A 270 2.85 -23.49 0.95
CA LEU A 270 2.71 -24.53 1.95
C LEU A 270 1.34 -25.24 1.85
N VAL A 271 0.27 -24.47 1.77
CA VAL A 271 -1.09 -25.00 1.55
C VAL A 271 -1.15 -25.77 0.24
N GLY A 272 -0.62 -25.20 -0.84
CA GLY A 272 -0.57 -25.82 -2.15
C GLY A 272 0.14 -27.16 -2.14
N SER A 273 1.29 -27.27 -1.46
CA SER A 273 2.04 -28.53 -1.33
C SER A 273 1.26 -29.64 -0.60
N HIS A 274 0.40 -29.27 0.37
CA HIS A 274 -0.46 -30.21 1.08
C HIS A 274 -1.69 -30.66 0.27
N VAL A 275 -2.19 -29.78 -0.61
CA VAL A 275 -3.33 -30.08 -1.49
C VAL A 275 -2.90 -30.70 -2.82
N GLY A 276 -1.59 -30.82 -3.05
CA GLY A 276 -1.04 -31.44 -4.26
C GLY A 276 -0.85 -30.48 -5.44
N TRP A 277 -0.83 -29.15 -5.18
CA TRP A 277 -0.53 -28.19 -6.23
C TRP A 277 0.94 -28.19 -6.62
N GLU A 278 1.22 -28.23 -7.90
CA GLU A 278 2.56 -28.02 -8.43
C GLU A 278 2.84 -26.52 -8.50
N MET A 279 3.63 -26.00 -7.56
CA MET A 279 4.02 -24.61 -7.52
C MET A 279 5.53 -24.45 -7.53
N GLU A 280 6.05 -23.59 -8.39
CA GLU A 280 7.45 -23.20 -8.37
C GLU A 280 7.75 -22.35 -7.13
N ALA A 281 8.85 -22.66 -6.42
CA ALA A 281 9.16 -22.02 -5.14
C ALA A 281 9.36 -20.49 -5.25
N ASP A 282 9.90 -20.00 -6.37
CA ASP A 282 10.38 -18.63 -6.50
C ASP A 282 9.50 -17.76 -7.44
N VAL A 283 8.31 -18.23 -7.84
CA VAL A 283 7.44 -17.50 -8.79
C VAL A 283 7.19 -16.07 -8.34
N PHE A 284 6.86 -15.88 -7.06
CA PHE A 284 6.44 -14.58 -6.54
C PHE A 284 7.60 -13.60 -6.30
N THR A 285 8.85 -14.06 -6.39
CA THR A 285 10.06 -13.21 -6.35
C THR A 285 10.54 -12.79 -7.75
N LYS A 286 9.97 -13.37 -8.82
CA LYS A 286 10.28 -13.05 -10.21
C LYS A 286 9.56 -11.78 -10.68
N THR A 287 9.89 -11.36 -11.90
CA THR A 287 9.25 -10.21 -12.56
C THR A 287 7.76 -10.44 -12.79
N ARG A 288 6.99 -9.34 -12.91
CA ARG A 288 5.53 -9.39 -13.17
C ARG A 288 5.19 -10.15 -14.46
N ASP A 289 6.00 -9.99 -15.51
CA ASP A 289 5.81 -10.73 -16.76
C ASP A 289 5.96 -12.23 -16.57
N TYR A 290 6.97 -12.66 -15.79
CA TYR A 290 7.14 -14.07 -15.46
C TYR A 290 5.96 -14.61 -14.65
N GLN A 291 5.52 -13.90 -13.64
CA GLN A 291 4.35 -14.27 -12.81
C GLN A 291 3.10 -14.43 -13.65
N TRP A 292 2.88 -13.51 -14.60
CA TRP A 292 1.77 -13.59 -15.54
C TRP A 292 1.87 -14.81 -16.46
N GLN A 293 3.04 -15.06 -17.05
CA GLN A 293 3.25 -16.24 -17.91
C GLN A 293 3.03 -17.56 -17.14
N TYR A 294 3.47 -17.61 -15.90
CA TYR A 294 3.19 -18.73 -15.02
C TYR A 294 1.69 -18.95 -14.81
N LEU A 295 0.95 -17.91 -14.45
CA LEU A 295 -0.52 -17.99 -14.30
C LEU A 295 -1.21 -18.44 -15.59
N LEU A 296 -0.80 -17.92 -16.72
CA LEU A 296 -1.34 -18.29 -18.02
C LEU A 296 -1.06 -19.78 -18.35
N SER A 297 0.12 -20.27 -18.00
CA SER A 297 0.48 -21.68 -18.16
C SER A 297 -0.38 -22.59 -17.26
N LEU A 298 -0.64 -22.17 -16.01
CA LEU A 298 -1.55 -22.88 -15.09
C LEU A 298 -2.97 -22.90 -15.64
N TYR A 299 -3.47 -21.76 -16.13
CA TYR A 299 -4.80 -21.66 -16.70
C TYR A 299 -4.97 -22.57 -17.92
N ASN A 300 -4.03 -22.55 -18.86
CA ASN A 300 -4.07 -23.36 -20.05
C ASN A 300 -4.01 -24.87 -19.73
N ARG A 301 -3.17 -25.28 -18.76
CA ARG A 301 -3.06 -26.67 -18.29
C ARG A 301 -4.37 -27.15 -17.66
N ASN A 302 -4.99 -26.32 -16.83
CA ASN A 302 -6.22 -26.68 -16.14
C ASN A 302 -7.47 -26.60 -17.05
N LYS A 303 -7.45 -25.79 -18.11
CA LYS A 303 -8.50 -25.75 -19.13
C LYS A 303 -8.66 -27.10 -19.83
N THR A 304 -7.58 -27.87 -19.94
CA THR A 304 -7.61 -29.21 -20.54
C THR A 304 -8.00 -30.32 -19.56
N SER A 305 -7.67 -30.19 -18.27
CA SER A 305 -7.91 -31.22 -17.24
C SER A 305 -9.21 -31.04 -16.45
N CYS A 306 -9.75 -29.83 -16.40
CA CYS A 306 -11.04 -29.43 -15.76
C CYS A 306 -11.24 -29.98 -14.32
N THR A 307 -10.17 -30.03 -13.51
CA THR A 307 -10.24 -30.50 -12.13
C THR A 307 -10.61 -29.35 -11.17
N ASP A 308 -11.39 -29.65 -10.11
CA ASP A 308 -11.77 -28.69 -9.08
C ASP A 308 -10.53 -28.12 -8.36
N GLU A 309 -9.55 -28.97 -8.08
CA GLU A 309 -8.28 -28.60 -7.43
C GLU A 309 -7.46 -27.63 -8.28
N GLY A 310 -7.37 -27.86 -9.59
CA GLY A 310 -6.68 -26.94 -10.51
C GLY A 310 -7.36 -25.60 -10.61
N ARG A 311 -8.70 -25.57 -10.58
CA ARG A 311 -9.48 -24.33 -10.56
C ARG A 311 -9.20 -23.54 -9.27
N LYS A 312 -9.16 -24.22 -8.10
CA LYS A 312 -8.80 -23.60 -6.82
C LYS A 312 -7.38 -23.05 -6.81
N GLN A 313 -6.43 -23.77 -7.41
CA GLN A 313 -5.05 -23.29 -7.56
C GLN A 313 -5.00 -21.98 -8.32
N ILE A 314 -5.68 -21.90 -9.48
CA ILE A 314 -5.76 -20.67 -10.28
C ILE A 314 -6.43 -19.57 -9.47
N LEU A 315 -7.58 -19.85 -8.85
CA LEU A 315 -8.34 -18.88 -8.08
C LEU A 315 -7.48 -18.21 -7.01
N TYR A 316 -6.87 -18.98 -6.11
CA TYR A 316 -6.10 -18.41 -5.00
C TYR A 316 -4.79 -17.76 -5.47
N THR A 317 -4.06 -18.39 -6.40
CA THR A 317 -2.79 -17.84 -6.90
C THR A 317 -3.03 -16.51 -7.64
N CYS A 318 -4.04 -16.49 -8.52
CA CYS A 318 -4.38 -15.29 -9.28
C CYS A 318 -4.95 -14.19 -8.37
N THR A 319 -5.82 -14.53 -7.41
CA THR A 319 -6.39 -13.55 -6.47
C THR A 319 -5.32 -12.90 -5.59
N ILE A 320 -4.38 -13.67 -5.04
CA ILE A 320 -3.32 -13.10 -4.20
C ILE A 320 -2.37 -12.23 -5.02
N LEU A 321 -2.02 -12.64 -6.24
CA LEU A 321 -1.22 -11.80 -7.14
C LEU A 321 -1.97 -10.53 -7.55
N PHE A 322 -3.25 -10.65 -7.88
CA PHE A 322 -4.14 -9.52 -8.15
C PHE A 322 -4.11 -8.51 -7.01
N LEU A 323 -4.32 -8.97 -5.76
CA LEU A 323 -4.33 -8.12 -4.58
C LEU A 323 -2.98 -7.44 -4.33
N GLN A 324 -1.86 -8.14 -4.55
CA GLN A 324 -0.53 -7.55 -4.44
C GLN A 324 -0.30 -6.45 -5.49
N CYS A 325 -0.63 -6.72 -6.75
CA CYS A 325 -0.47 -5.75 -7.83
C CYS A 325 -1.41 -4.56 -7.64
N LEU A 326 -2.65 -4.83 -7.23
CA LEU A 326 -3.64 -3.81 -6.91
C LEU A 326 -3.17 -2.90 -5.77
N TYR A 327 -2.71 -3.47 -4.66
CA TYR A 327 -2.14 -2.71 -3.55
C TYR A 327 -0.96 -1.85 -3.99
N SER A 328 -0.01 -2.43 -4.73
CA SER A 328 1.16 -1.73 -5.23
C SER A 328 0.80 -0.59 -6.19
N TYR A 329 -0.29 -0.71 -6.95
CA TYR A 329 -0.80 0.34 -7.82
C TYR A 329 -1.51 1.43 -7.03
N VAL A 330 -2.49 1.06 -6.20
CA VAL A 330 -3.35 2.02 -5.49
C VAL A 330 -2.59 2.80 -4.43
N SER A 331 -1.52 2.26 -3.86
CA SER A 331 -0.64 3.00 -2.96
C SER A 331 -0.03 4.27 -3.59
N HIS A 332 0.03 4.35 -4.93
CA HIS A 332 0.47 5.53 -5.66
C HIS A 332 -0.70 6.44 -6.12
N VAL A 333 -1.92 5.94 -6.06
CA VAL A 333 -3.15 6.62 -6.51
C VAL A 333 -3.88 7.27 -5.36
N ASP A 334 -3.93 6.63 -4.20
CA ASP A 334 -4.67 7.06 -3.01
C ASP A 334 -3.70 7.36 -1.86
N ALA A 335 -3.06 8.52 -1.92
CA ALA A 335 -2.09 8.94 -0.91
C ALA A 335 -2.69 9.15 0.48
N GLU A 336 -3.99 9.45 0.60
CA GLU A 336 -4.63 9.68 1.89
C GLU A 336 -4.76 8.39 2.70
N ASN A 337 -5.21 7.30 2.04
CA ASN A 337 -5.35 6.00 2.69
C ASN A 337 -4.02 5.25 2.83
N PHE A 338 -3.02 5.58 2.01
CA PHE A 338 -1.70 4.93 1.96
C PHE A 338 -0.53 5.88 2.30
N ALA A 339 -0.75 6.89 3.14
CA ALA A 339 0.23 7.94 3.43
C ALA A 339 1.64 7.41 3.82
N GLY A 340 1.69 6.36 4.64
CA GLY A 340 2.96 5.75 5.05
C GLY A 340 3.71 5.08 3.91
N VAL A 341 3.01 4.46 2.97
CA VAL A 341 3.60 3.81 1.78
C VAL A 341 3.96 4.87 0.76
N PHE A 342 3.09 5.84 0.53
CA PHE A 342 3.29 6.93 -0.42
C PHE A 342 4.57 7.73 -0.12
N ALA A 343 4.82 8.07 1.14
CA ALA A 343 6.04 8.76 1.56
C ALA A 343 7.34 8.01 1.21
N SER A 344 7.29 6.68 1.09
CA SER A 344 8.43 5.84 0.72
C SER A 344 8.66 5.69 -0.78
N THR A 345 7.70 6.08 -1.62
CA THR A 345 7.76 5.89 -3.09
C THR A 345 8.56 6.95 -3.82
N GLY A 346 8.87 8.08 -3.17
CA GLY A 346 9.57 9.22 -3.77
C GLY A 346 8.73 10.03 -4.75
N LEU A 347 7.42 9.83 -4.80
CA LEU A 347 6.50 10.67 -5.56
C LEU A 347 6.12 11.91 -4.75
N SER A 348 5.95 13.04 -5.42
CA SER A 348 5.54 14.30 -4.80
C SER A 348 4.02 14.42 -4.64
N ALA A 349 3.25 13.72 -5.47
CA ALA A 349 1.79 13.73 -5.48
C ALA A 349 1.22 12.41 -6.00
N PRO A 350 -0.07 12.09 -5.70
CA PRO A 350 -0.76 10.92 -6.27
C PRO A 350 -0.77 10.98 -7.79
N VAL A 351 -0.83 9.80 -8.42
CA VAL A 351 -0.94 9.70 -9.88
C VAL A 351 -2.39 9.52 -10.33
N VAL A 352 -2.70 10.00 -11.52
CA VAL A 352 -4.01 9.89 -12.17
C VAL A 352 -3.85 9.35 -13.59
N LEU A 353 -4.71 8.40 -13.97
CA LEU A 353 -4.80 7.90 -15.32
C LEU A 353 -5.86 8.70 -16.09
N VAL A 354 -5.47 9.28 -17.22
CA VAL A 354 -6.33 10.12 -18.07
C VAL A 354 -6.09 9.82 -19.54
N GLU A 355 -7.02 10.24 -20.42
CA GLU A 355 -6.85 10.13 -21.87
C GLU A 355 -5.79 11.11 -22.37
N GLY A 356 -4.91 10.65 -23.25
CA GLY A 356 -3.94 11.48 -23.93
C GLY A 356 -4.51 12.07 -25.21
N PHE A 357 -4.18 13.33 -25.49
CA PHE A 357 -4.57 13.97 -26.74
C PHE A 357 -3.47 13.78 -27.77
N ARG A 358 -3.77 13.14 -28.90
CA ARG A 358 -2.82 13.05 -30.03
C ARG A 358 -2.50 14.46 -30.50
N SER A 359 -1.24 14.83 -30.42
CA SER A 359 -0.72 15.95 -31.21
C SER A 359 -0.52 15.43 -32.64
N ASP A 360 -1.20 16.04 -33.61
CA ASP A 360 -1.05 15.70 -35.04
C ASP A 360 0.41 15.84 -35.55
N ASN A 361 1.33 16.30 -34.70
CA ASN A 361 2.76 16.46 -34.98
C ASN A 361 3.62 15.20 -34.79
N ASP A 362 3.12 14.11 -34.22
CA ASP A 362 3.93 12.93 -33.94
C ASP A 362 4.18 12.02 -35.17
N ASP A 363 3.38 12.16 -36.22
CA ASP A 363 3.59 11.39 -37.48
C ASP A 363 4.72 11.92 -38.36
N SER A 364 5.37 13.05 -38.01
CA SER A 364 6.38 13.72 -38.85
C SER A 364 7.83 13.58 -38.35
N GLN A 365 8.16 12.65 -37.45
CA GLN A 365 9.53 12.43 -36.96
C GLN A 365 10.46 11.67 -37.96
N SER A 366 10.24 11.77 -39.23
CA SER A 366 11.20 11.22 -40.24
C SER A 366 12.02 12.29 -41.00
N GLN A 367 12.08 13.53 -40.56
CA GLN A 367 13.01 14.51 -41.15
C GLN A 367 14.02 15.05 -40.11
N PRO A 368 15.35 15.04 -40.42
CA PRO A 368 16.37 15.55 -39.51
C PRO A 368 16.30 17.08 -39.43
N ARG A 369 15.88 17.62 -38.27
CA ARG A 369 15.97 19.06 -38.00
C ARG A 369 17.43 19.51 -38.03
N LEU A 370 17.75 20.48 -38.90
CA LEU A 370 19.02 21.19 -38.97
C LEU A 370 19.34 21.82 -37.60
N LYS A 371 20.33 21.25 -36.92
CA LYS A 371 20.89 21.79 -35.67
C LYS A 371 21.55 23.15 -35.96
N ARG A 372 20.98 24.24 -35.45
CA ARG A 372 21.73 25.48 -35.28
C ARG A 372 22.73 25.29 -34.14
N HIS A 373 23.99 25.33 -34.50
CA HIS A 373 25.12 25.35 -33.56
C HIS A 373 25.00 26.50 -32.56
N ARG A 374 24.94 26.17 -31.32
CA ARG A 374 25.35 27.03 -30.23
C ARG A 374 26.45 26.33 -29.44
N SER A 375 27.55 27.06 -29.28
CA SER A 375 28.85 26.63 -28.75
C SER A 375 28.80 26.06 -27.35
N ASP A 376 29.63 25.05 -27.17
CA ASP A 376 30.16 24.42 -25.97
C ASP A 376 29.97 25.14 -24.63
N GLN A 377 29.22 24.49 -23.75
CA GLN A 377 29.56 24.41 -22.31
C GLN A 377 29.19 23.01 -21.82
N SER A 378 30.14 22.36 -21.17
CA SER A 378 30.12 21.03 -20.62
C SER A 378 28.89 20.74 -19.79
N LEU A 379 28.03 19.83 -20.24
CA LEU A 379 26.90 19.29 -19.51
C LEU A 379 27.39 18.28 -18.45
N PRO A 380 26.94 18.39 -17.19
CA PRO A 380 27.10 17.31 -16.23
C PRO A 380 26.25 16.10 -16.67
N GLN A 381 26.83 14.91 -16.54
CA GLN A 381 26.13 13.65 -16.76
C GLN A 381 24.91 13.55 -15.82
N ILE A 382 23.73 13.70 -16.38
CA ILE A 382 22.47 13.50 -15.64
C ILE A 382 22.30 12.00 -15.48
N GLN A 383 22.40 11.52 -14.24
CA GLN A 383 21.97 10.19 -13.87
C GLN A 383 20.47 10.04 -14.21
N PRO A 384 20.02 8.85 -14.71
CA PRO A 384 18.62 8.65 -15.04
C PRO A 384 17.78 8.87 -13.77
N SER A 385 16.88 9.85 -13.83
CA SER A 385 16.03 10.23 -12.70
C SER A 385 15.16 9.06 -12.26
N SER A 386 15.07 8.82 -10.95
CA SER A 386 14.25 7.79 -10.29
C SER A 386 12.78 7.79 -10.72
N SER A 387 12.27 8.90 -11.23
CA SER A 387 10.88 9.06 -11.71
C SER A 387 10.51 8.16 -12.89
N ILE A 388 11.42 7.88 -13.83
CA ILE A 388 11.14 7.02 -15.01
C ILE A 388 10.97 5.55 -14.59
N HIS A 389 11.76 5.08 -13.63
CA HIS A 389 11.62 3.72 -13.10
C HIS A 389 10.32 3.52 -12.33
N ASN A 390 9.86 4.54 -11.60
CA ASN A 390 8.62 4.47 -10.83
C ASN A 390 7.38 4.41 -11.73
N ALA A 391 7.30 5.24 -12.78
CA ALA A 391 6.17 5.24 -13.71
C ALA A 391 6.01 3.90 -14.43
N SER A 392 7.11 3.28 -14.87
CA SER A 392 7.07 1.96 -15.51
C SER A 392 6.62 0.87 -14.54
N SER A 393 7.01 0.95 -13.26
CA SER A 393 6.57 0.02 -12.22
C SER A 393 5.08 0.16 -11.90
N ILE A 394 4.57 1.38 -11.80
CA ILE A 394 3.14 1.67 -11.55
C ILE A 394 2.29 1.09 -12.68
N THR A 395 2.66 1.39 -13.93
CA THR A 395 2.00 0.87 -15.13
C THR A 395 1.99 -0.65 -15.17
N LEU A 396 3.13 -1.28 -14.88
CA LEU A 396 3.24 -2.74 -14.89
C LEU A 396 2.36 -3.40 -13.84
N ASN A 397 2.27 -2.84 -12.63
CA ASN A 397 1.37 -3.33 -11.60
C ASN A 397 -0.10 -3.17 -12.00
N PHE A 398 -0.49 -2.03 -12.57
CA PHE A 398 -1.85 -1.81 -13.08
C PHE A 398 -2.22 -2.84 -14.16
N LEU A 399 -1.39 -3.00 -15.19
CA LEU A 399 -1.63 -3.93 -16.29
C LEU A 399 -1.66 -5.40 -15.82
N THR A 400 -0.80 -5.75 -14.85
CA THR A 400 -0.82 -7.10 -14.28
C THR A 400 -2.08 -7.35 -13.45
N ALA A 401 -2.52 -6.37 -12.64
CA ALA A 401 -3.78 -6.45 -11.92
C ALA A 401 -4.97 -6.60 -12.87
N LEU A 402 -5.00 -5.83 -13.96
CA LEU A 402 -6.03 -5.93 -14.99
C LEU A 402 -6.08 -7.32 -15.62
N LYS A 403 -4.94 -7.85 -16.07
CA LYS A 403 -4.85 -9.20 -16.64
C LYS A 403 -5.30 -10.28 -15.65
N CYS A 404 -4.94 -10.15 -14.37
CA CYS A 404 -5.40 -11.07 -13.31
C CYS A 404 -6.92 -10.98 -13.13
N PHE A 405 -7.47 -9.75 -13.11
CA PHE A 405 -8.91 -9.53 -13.01
C PHE A 405 -9.68 -10.15 -14.18
N GLU A 406 -9.20 -9.95 -15.41
CA GLU A 406 -9.77 -10.56 -16.62
C GLU A 406 -9.70 -12.09 -16.58
N LEU A 407 -8.58 -12.67 -16.12
CA LEU A 407 -8.42 -14.11 -15.96
C LEU A 407 -9.41 -14.69 -14.95
N LEU A 408 -9.64 -14.00 -13.82
CA LEU A 408 -10.63 -14.40 -12.80
C LEU A 408 -12.06 -14.34 -13.31
N HIS A 409 -12.33 -13.63 -14.41
CA HIS A 409 -13.62 -13.52 -15.07
C HIS A 409 -13.71 -14.36 -16.36
N ALA A 410 -12.65 -15.11 -16.72
CA ALA A 410 -12.57 -15.84 -17.99
C ALA A 410 -13.53 -17.05 -18.09
N SER A 411 -13.99 -17.60 -16.97
CA SER A 411 -14.99 -18.66 -16.93
C SER A 411 -16.06 -18.37 -15.88
N ASP A 412 -17.29 -18.85 -16.09
CA ASP A 412 -18.41 -18.60 -15.17
C ASP A 412 -18.20 -19.21 -13.78
N GLU A 413 -17.49 -20.36 -13.70
CA GLU A 413 -17.20 -20.99 -12.43
C GLU A 413 -16.17 -20.21 -11.64
N LEU A 414 -15.06 -19.83 -12.28
CA LEU A 414 -13.98 -19.06 -11.65
C LEU A 414 -14.52 -17.68 -11.20
N ARG A 415 -15.34 -17.05 -12.04
CA ARG A 415 -16.00 -15.78 -11.74
C ARG A 415 -16.90 -15.89 -10.52
N ARG A 416 -17.77 -16.92 -10.43
CA ARG A 416 -18.65 -17.12 -9.27
C ARG A 416 -17.86 -17.31 -7.98
N GLU A 417 -16.79 -18.11 -8.02
CA GLU A 417 -15.94 -18.34 -6.85
C GLU A 417 -15.19 -17.08 -6.44
N PHE A 418 -14.66 -16.31 -7.39
CA PHE A 418 -14.00 -15.04 -7.12
C PHE A 418 -14.96 -14.01 -6.52
N ILE A 419 -16.18 -13.86 -7.07
CA ILE A 419 -17.22 -12.99 -6.51
C ILE A 419 -17.55 -13.41 -5.07
N SER A 420 -17.67 -14.71 -4.79
CA SER A 420 -17.88 -15.21 -3.43
C SER A 420 -16.74 -14.83 -2.48
N LEU A 421 -15.48 -14.89 -2.92
CA LEU A 421 -14.33 -14.41 -2.13
C LEU A 421 -14.40 -12.90 -1.89
N CYS A 422 -14.73 -12.12 -2.92
CA CYS A 422 -14.90 -10.67 -2.81
C CYS A 422 -15.97 -10.29 -1.78
N GLN A 423 -17.11 -10.97 -1.79
CA GLN A 423 -18.19 -10.77 -0.83
C GLN A 423 -17.77 -11.17 0.59
N ASN A 424 -17.12 -12.33 0.77
CA ASN A 424 -16.65 -12.80 2.08
C ASN A 424 -15.64 -11.83 2.70
N TRP A 425 -14.78 -11.22 1.91
CA TRP A 425 -13.79 -10.25 2.35
C TRP A 425 -14.29 -8.80 2.30
N GLN A 426 -15.53 -8.58 1.88
CA GLN A 426 -16.13 -7.24 1.73
C GLN A 426 -15.28 -6.30 0.87
N MET A 427 -14.63 -6.84 -0.19
CA MET A 427 -13.74 -6.09 -1.07
C MET A 427 -14.41 -4.89 -1.74
N GLU A 428 -15.72 -4.94 -1.94
CA GLU A 428 -16.52 -3.86 -2.53
C GLU A 428 -16.51 -2.59 -1.65
N THR A 429 -16.25 -2.74 -0.36
CA THR A 429 -16.14 -1.60 0.58
C THR A 429 -14.76 -0.96 0.59
N TRP A 430 -13.78 -1.57 -0.06
CA TRP A 430 -12.41 -1.03 -0.11
C TRP A 430 -12.33 0.11 -1.13
N SER A 431 -11.93 1.30 -0.70
CA SER A 431 -11.75 2.48 -1.57
C SER A 431 -10.80 2.20 -2.74
N TRP A 432 -9.74 1.44 -2.47
CA TRP A 432 -8.73 1.07 -3.46
C TRP A 432 -9.27 0.17 -4.58
N MET A 433 -10.23 -0.71 -4.31
CA MET A 433 -10.91 -1.49 -5.36
C MET A 433 -11.71 -0.58 -6.30
N GLY A 434 -12.39 0.41 -5.74
CA GLY A 434 -13.15 1.37 -6.53
C GLY A 434 -12.27 2.26 -7.42
N HIS A 435 -11.11 2.71 -6.93
CA HIS A 435 -10.15 3.45 -7.75
C HIS A 435 -9.62 2.63 -8.91
N PHE A 436 -9.28 1.36 -8.67
CA PHE A 436 -8.86 0.44 -9.72
C PHE A 436 -9.96 0.21 -10.76
N GLN A 437 -11.20 0.02 -10.35
CA GLN A 437 -12.33 -0.17 -11.27
C GLN A 437 -12.55 1.06 -12.15
N THR A 438 -12.45 2.26 -11.61
CA THR A 438 -12.53 3.50 -12.38
C THR A 438 -11.45 3.56 -13.46
N ASP A 439 -10.19 3.27 -13.07
CA ASP A 439 -9.07 3.27 -14.01
C ASP A 439 -9.20 2.17 -15.07
N MET A 440 -9.71 1.01 -14.68
CA MET A 440 -10.01 -0.10 -15.59
C MET A 440 -11.07 0.31 -16.64
N PHE A 441 -12.16 0.96 -16.22
CA PHE A 441 -13.18 1.45 -17.15
C PHE A 441 -12.62 2.48 -18.12
N LEU A 442 -11.81 3.41 -17.64
CA LEU A 442 -11.11 4.39 -18.50
C LEU A 442 -10.18 3.68 -19.47
N TYR A 443 -9.40 2.70 -19.00
CA TYR A 443 -8.49 1.93 -19.84
C TYR A 443 -9.23 1.16 -20.94
N GLN A 444 -10.37 0.55 -20.61
CA GLN A 444 -11.19 -0.24 -21.53
C GLN A 444 -12.10 0.61 -22.42
N GLY A 445 -12.21 1.93 -22.19
CA GLY A 445 -13.11 2.81 -22.94
C GLY A 445 -14.58 2.76 -22.51
N ALA A 446 -14.86 2.16 -21.35
CA ALA A 446 -16.17 2.09 -20.73
C ALA A 446 -16.47 3.39 -19.94
N PHE A 447 -16.61 4.51 -20.69
CA PHE A 447 -16.70 5.85 -20.08
C PHE A 447 -17.98 6.11 -19.31
N GLN A 448 -19.09 5.48 -19.69
CA GLN A 448 -20.37 5.62 -18.98
C GLN A 448 -20.29 5.00 -17.60
N GLU A 449 -19.69 3.83 -17.52
CA GLU A 449 -19.43 3.10 -16.28
C GLU A 449 -18.44 3.87 -15.40
N ALA A 450 -17.40 4.45 -15.99
CA ALA A 450 -16.44 5.30 -15.28
C ALA A 450 -17.15 6.51 -14.66
N VAL A 451 -17.98 7.23 -15.40
CA VAL A 451 -18.77 8.36 -14.90
C VAL A 451 -19.69 7.93 -13.75
N ALA A 452 -20.44 6.82 -13.92
CA ALA A 452 -21.33 6.32 -12.88
C ALA A 452 -20.57 5.96 -11.59
N GLN A 453 -19.41 5.30 -11.72
CA GLN A 453 -18.56 4.94 -10.59
C GLN A 453 -18.03 6.17 -9.85
N ILE A 454 -17.49 7.15 -10.57
CA ILE A 454 -16.97 8.40 -9.99
C ILE A 454 -18.11 9.17 -9.28
N GLN A 455 -19.27 9.27 -9.89
CA GLN A 455 -20.43 9.95 -9.29
C GLN A 455 -20.90 9.24 -8.01
N SER A 456 -20.84 7.92 -7.95
CA SER A 456 -21.18 7.16 -6.74
C SER A 456 -20.23 7.47 -5.58
N PHE A 457 -18.94 7.67 -5.85
CA PHE A 457 -17.94 8.08 -4.85
C PHE A 457 -18.19 9.50 -4.35
N ILE A 458 -18.51 10.42 -5.24
CA ILE A 458 -18.80 11.81 -4.89
C ILE A 458 -20.03 11.91 -3.98
N LEU A 459 -21.08 11.16 -4.26
CA LEU A 459 -22.29 11.12 -3.44
C LEU A 459 -22.07 10.51 -2.05
N GLY A 460 -21.13 9.55 -1.94
CA GLY A 460 -20.77 8.89 -0.67
C GLY A 460 -19.77 9.66 0.19
N SER A 461 -19.10 10.66 -0.35
CA SER A 461 -18.07 11.46 0.32
C SER A 461 -18.64 12.78 0.81
N LYS A 462 -18.37 13.15 2.08
CA LYS A 462 -18.69 14.48 2.62
C LYS A 462 -17.67 15.54 2.21
N ASP A 463 -16.55 15.12 1.66
CA ASP A 463 -15.46 16.02 1.22
C ASP A 463 -15.63 16.43 -0.24
N LYS A 464 -15.06 17.60 -0.55
CA LYS A 464 -15.05 18.14 -1.91
C LYS A 464 -14.46 17.14 -2.90
N MET A 465 -14.95 17.18 -4.13
CA MET A 465 -14.44 16.40 -5.25
C MET A 465 -12.91 16.46 -5.29
N LYS A 466 -12.26 15.30 -5.17
CA LYS A 466 -10.81 15.23 -5.20
C LYS A 466 -10.30 15.50 -6.61
N LEU A 467 -9.20 16.22 -6.70
CA LEU A 467 -8.56 16.62 -7.97
C LEU A 467 -8.48 15.45 -8.98
N ARG A 468 -8.07 14.27 -8.53
CA ARG A 468 -8.00 13.07 -9.35
C ARG A 468 -9.33 12.67 -9.98
N MET A 469 -10.41 12.66 -9.20
CA MET A 469 -11.75 12.26 -9.67
C MET A 469 -12.32 13.31 -10.64
N SER A 470 -12.06 14.59 -10.40
CA SER A 470 -12.46 15.66 -11.29
C SER A 470 -11.84 15.53 -12.67
N LEU A 471 -10.53 15.29 -12.72
CA LEU A 471 -9.81 15.09 -13.99
C LEU A 471 -10.34 13.89 -14.77
N GLN A 472 -10.55 12.76 -14.08
CA GLN A 472 -11.09 11.56 -14.71
C GLN A 472 -12.52 11.75 -15.21
N LEU A 473 -13.34 12.51 -14.47
CA LEU A 473 -14.70 12.84 -14.86
C LEU A 473 -14.72 13.75 -16.09
N ALA A 474 -13.87 14.78 -16.11
CA ALA A 474 -13.72 15.68 -17.27
C ALA A 474 -13.27 14.92 -18.52
N CYS A 475 -12.27 14.05 -18.37
CA CYS A 475 -11.77 13.17 -19.41
C CYS A 475 -12.87 12.23 -19.97
N ALA A 476 -13.64 11.56 -19.08
CA ALA A 476 -14.72 10.69 -19.48
C ALA A 476 -15.84 11.44 -20.22
N PHE A 477 -16.20 12.65 -19.77
CA PHE A 477 -17.17 13.48 -20.49
C PHE A 477 -16.67 13.92 -21.87
N TYR A 478 -15.38 14.24 -22.00
CA TYR A 478 -14.78 14.53 -23.32
C TYR A 478 -14.91 13.33 -24.26
N CYS A 479 -14.53 12.14 -23.80
CA CYS A 479 -14.63 10.91 -24.60
C CYS A 479 -16.10 10.57 -24.97
N LEU A 480 -17.06 10.91 -24.11
CA LEU A 480 -18.51 10.80 -24.39
C LEU A 480 -19.04 11.95 -25.30
N ARG A 481 -18.16 12.83 -25.80
CA ARG A 481 -18.49 14.02 -26.60
C ARG A 481 -19.44 15.01 -25.91
N ASN A 482 -19.49 15.00 -24.59
CA ASN A 482 -20.21 15.98 -23.80
C ASN A 482 -19.27 17.13 -23.40
N PHE A 483 -18.90 17.93 -24.39
CA PHE A 483 -17.85 18.96 -24.25
C PHE A 483 -18.23 20.05 -23.22
N SER A 484 -19.51 20.42 -23.14
CA SER A 484 -19.98 21.40 -22.16
C SER A 484 -19.73 20.96 -20.73
N LYS A 485 -20.10 19.71 -20.37
CA LYS A 485 -19.83 19.16 -19.04
C LYS A 485 -18.33 18.94 -18.80
N ALA A 486 -17.59 18.51 -19.83
CA ALA A 486 -16.15 18.34 -19.72
C ALA A 486 -15.47 19.65 -19.35
N CYS A 487 -15.78 20.75 -20.06
CA CYS A 487 -15.24 22.07 -19.78
C CYS A 487 -15.65 22.59 -18.41
N ASP A 488 -16.90 22.38 -17.99
CA ASP A 488 -17.40 22.80 -16.68
C ASP A 488 -16.59 22.13 -15.54
N VAL A 489 -16.40 20.82 -15.62
CA VAL A 489 -15.59 20.05 -14.64
C VAL A 489 -14.11 20.41 -14.71
N VAL A 490 -13.55 20.71 -15.90
CA VAL A 490 -12.16 21.19 -16.02
C VAL A 490 -11.98 22.54 -15.31
N MET A 491 -12.92 23.46 -15.47
CA MET A 491 -12.84 24.75 -14.80
C MET A 491 -12.95 24.62 -13.28
N ASP A 492 -13.84 23.74 -12.78
CA ASP A 492 -13.86 23.37 -11.36
C ASP A 492 -12.53 22.77 -10.89
N THR A 493 -11.88 21.98 -11.75
CA THR A 493 -10.57 21.37 -11.44
C THR A 493 -9.48 22.42 -11.34
N VAL A 494 -9.45 23.39 -12.27
CA VAL A 494 -8.49 24.51 -12.24
C VAL A 494 -8.68 25.38 -10.99
N ASP A 495 -9.92 25.57 -10.54
CA ASP A 495 -10.20 26.30 -9.30
C ASP A 495 -9.70 25.60 -8.03
N LEU A 496 -9.47 24.28 -8.08
CA LEU A 496 -8.91 23.48 -6.98
C LEU A 496 -7.38 23.55 -6.92
N LEU A 497 -6.70 23.99 -7.99
CA LEU A 497 -5.25 24.10 -8.01
C LEU A 497 -4.79 25.27 -7.13
N ASP A 498 -3.68 25.07 -6.41
CA ASP A 498 -3.09 26.13 -5.59
C ASP A 498 -2.51 27.23 -6.48
N ARG A 499 -2.77 28.48 -6.13
CA ARG A 499 -2.33 29.66 -6.91
C ARG A 499 -0.83 29.97 -6.78
N VAL A 500 -0.04 29.02 -6.34
CA VAL A 500 1.40 29.17 -6.13
C VAL A 500 2.11 28.88 -7.45
N GLY A 501 2.33 29.91 -8.24
CA GLY A 501 3.08 29.83 -9.49
C GLY A 501 4.56 29.49 -9.25
N GLY A 502 5.01 28.41 -9.84
CA GLY A 502 6.42 28.17 -10.12
C GLY A 502 6.74 28.64 -11.54
N ASP A 503 7.69 29.56 -11.68
CA ASP A 503 8.04 30.23 -12.95
C ASP A 503 8.79 29.38 -13.98
N GLU A 504 8.99 28.09 -13.79
CA GLU A 504 9.70 27.26 -14.76
C GLU A 504 8.80 26.19 -15.36
N PRO A 505 8.61 26.19 -16.70
CA PRO A 505 7.96 25.07 -17.39
C PRO A 505 8.86 23.83 -17.28
N ILE A 506 8.45 22.87 -16.45
CA ILE A 506 9.10 21.56 -16.40
C ILE A 506 8.69 20.78 -17.65
N GLU A 507 9.67 20.26 -18.39
CA GLU A 507 9.38 19.28 -19.44
C GLU A 507 8.68 18.07 -18.80
N VAL A 508 7.40 17.98 -19.00
CA VAL A 508 6.57 16.84 -18.59
C VAL A 508 7.00 15.66 -19.45
N LYS A 509 7.68 14.69 -18.85
CA LYS A 509 7.93 13.39 -19.49
C LYS A 509 6.67 12.54 -19.32
N ASP A 510 5.80 12.63 -20.28
CA ASP A 510 4.54 11.88 -20.32
C ASP A 510 4.81 10.38 -20.27
N SER A 511 4.37 9.73 -19.20
CA SER A 511 4.35 8.27 -19.12
C SER A 511 3.15 7.75 -19.89
N MET A 512 3.36 7.38 -21.16
CA MET A 512 2.32 6.90 -22.05
C MET A 512 1.99 5.42 -21.80
N ILE A 513 0.71 5.11 -21.70
CA ILE A 513 0.18 3.74 -21.64
C ILE A 513 -0.73 3.53 -22.85
N LEU A 514 -0.49 2.46 -23.60
CA LEU A 514 -1.41 2.06 -24.67
C LEU A 514 -2.66 1.42 -24.05
N GLY A 515 -3.79 2.08 -24.19
CA GLY A 515 -5.11 1.59 -23.78
C GLY A 515 -5.71 0.59 -24.77
N GLY A 516 -6.89 0.09 -24.45
CA GLY A 516 -7.71 -0.69 -25.37
C GLY A 516 -7.99 0.10 -26.66
N GLU A 517 -8.11 -0.59 -27.78
CA GLU A 517 -8.37 -0.01 -29.11
C GLU A 517 -7.27 0.96 -29.62
N GLY A 518 -6.05 0.87 -29.08
CA GLY A 518 -4.92 1.71 -29.51
C GLY A 518 -5.00 3.16 -29.03
N ARG A 519 -5.82 3.45 -27.99
CA ARG A 519 -5.88 4.76 -27.37
C ARG A 519 -4.60 5.03 -26.56
N GLN A 520 -4.25 6.28 -26.47
CA GLN A 520 -3.12 6.73 -25.67
C GLN A 520 -3.62 7.26 -24.35
N LEU A 521 -3.15 6.66 -23.26
CA LEU A 521 -3.45 7.10 -21.90
C LEU A 521 -2.21 7.69 -21.26
N LEU A 522 -2.37 8.72 -20.45
CA LEU A 522 -1.31 9.39 -19.71
C LEU A 522 -1.43 9.07 -18.22
N LEU A 523 -0.30 8.87 -17.57
CA LEU A 523 -0.20 8.75 -16.12
C LEU A 523 0.47 10.02 -15.60
N LEU A 524 -0.32 10.93 -15.03
CA LEU A 524 0.11 12.24 -14.55
C LEU A 524 0.19 12.27 -13.03
N GLN A 525 1.10 13.06 -12.46
CA GLN A 525 1.06 13.39 -11.03
C GLN A 525 0.07 14.53 -10.80
N CYS A 526 -0.69 14.43 -9.70
CA CYS A 526 -1.67 15.46 -9.32
C CYS A 526 -0.96 16.71 -8.73
N THR A 527 -0.09 17.34 -9.51
CA THR A 527 0.60 18.61 -9.22
C THR A 527 0.13 19.69 -10.17
N ASP A 528 0.18 20.95 -9.73
CA ASP A 528 -0.20 22.08 -10.57
C ASP A 528 0.59 22.12 -11.88
N GLN A 529 1.85 21.74 -11.84
CA GLN A 529 2.76 21.72 -12.97
C GLN A 529 2.37 20.72 -14.07
N GLU A 530 1.77 19.58 -13.73
CA GLU A 530 1.31 18.59 -14.70
C GLU A 530 -0.18 18.75 -15.04
N ILE A 531 -1.00 19.14 -14.07
CA ILE A 531 -2.45 19.18 -14.22
C ILE A 531 -2.93 20.42 -15.01
N LEU A 532 -2.39 21.62 -14.74
CA LEU A 532 -2.81 22.82 -15.45
C LEU A 532 -2.58 22.75 -16.96
N PRO A 533 -1.38 22.34 -17.45
CA PRO A 533 -1.17 22.12 -18.89
C PRO A 533 -2.13 21.10 -19.49
N TYR A 534 -2.40 19.99 -18.78
CA TYR A 534 -3.35 18.98 -19.22
C TYR A 534 -4.79 19.54 -19.30
N CYS A 535 -5.24 20.30 -18.31
CA CYS A 535 -6.55 20.95 -18.31
C CYS A 535 -6.71 21.90 -19.49
N ILE A 536 -5.68 22.67 -19.79
CA ILE A 536 -5.68 23.59 -20.95
C ILE A 536 -5.75 22.81 -22.26
N GLN A 537 -4.98 21.73 -22.40
CA GLN A 537 -5.04 20.88 -23.59
C GLN A 537 -6.42 20.23 -23.76
N LEU A 538 -7.06 19.79 -22.68
CA LEU A 538 -8.41 19.22 -22.71
C LEU A 538 -9.45 20.29 -23.14
N LEU A 539 -9.35 21.52 -22.62
CA LEU A 539 -10.20 22.65 -23.06
C LEU A 539 -10.00 22.95 -24.53
N ILE A 540 -8.76 23.02 -25.00
CA ILE A 540 -8.45 23.23 -26.41
C ILE A 540 -9.06 22.13 -27.26
N ALA A 541 -8.95 20.85 -26.85
CA ALA A 541 -9.53 19.73 -27.56
C ALA A 541 -11.08 19.83 -27.64
N CYS A 542 -11.75 20.18 -26.54
CA CYS A 542 -13.20 20.39 -26.51
C CYS A 542 -13.64 21.51 -27.45
N LEU A 543 -12.97 22.66 -27.38
CA LEU A 543 -13.28 23.85 -28.19
C LEU A 543 -12.98 23.60 -29.67
N LYS A 544 -11.87 22.93 -30.01
CA LYS A 544 -11.46 22.59 -31.38
C LYS A 544 -12.58 21.84 -32.12
N GLU A 545 -13.14 20.80 -31.52
CA GLU A 545 -14.20 19.98 -32.11
C GLU A 545 -15.43 20.81 -32.54
N LYS A 546 -15.80 21.81 -31.74
CA LYS A 546 -16.93 22.72 -32.06
C LYS A 546 -16.51 23.88 -32.95
N ALA A 547 -15.35 24.50 -32.72
CA ALA A 547 -14.89 25.68 -33.46
C ALA A 547 -14.75 25.40 -34.96
N PHE A 548 -14.30 24.19 -35.34
CA PHE A 548 -14.15 23.80 -36.73
C PHE A 548 -15.39 23.13 -37.33
N SER A 549 -16.46 22.94 -36.56
CA SER A 549 -17.75 22.50 -37.10
C SER A 549 -18.43 23.60 -37.94
N SER A 550 -19.48 23.27 -38.66
CA SER A 550 -20.28 24.21 -39.45
C SER A 550 -21.00 25.27 -38.60
N LEU A 551 -21.16 25.05 -37.31
CA LEU A 551 -21.79 25.91 -36.33
C LEU A 551 -20.78 26.74 -35.49
N GLY A 552 -19.46 26.55 -35.74
CA GLY A 552 -18.40 27.21 -34.97
C GLY A 552 -18.37 28.72 -35.25
N GLY A 553 -18.54 29.54 -34.19
CA GLY A 553 -18.48 30.98 -34.25
C GLY A 553 -17.12 31.54 -33.88
N ASP A 554 -16.96 32.86 -34.16
CA ASP A 554 -15.74 33.63 -33.85
C ASP A 554 -15.37 33.64 -32.37
N MET A 555 -16.36 33.52 -31.45
CA MET A 555 -16.13 33.39 -30.02
C MET A 555 -15.30 32.17 -29.67
N LEU A 556 -15.61 30.98 -30.25
CA LEU A 556 -14.83 29.76 -30.01
C LEU A 556 -13.40 29.85 -30.55
N LEU A 557 -13.23 30.49 -31.72
CA LEU A 557 -11.90 30.76 -32.27
C LEU A 557 -11.11 31.73 -31.37
N GLY A 558 -11.76 32.73 -30.83
CA GLY A 558 -11.17 33.64 -29.87
C GLY A 558 -10.73 32.96 -28.58
N HIS A 559 -11.61 32.14 -27.99
CA HIS A 559 -11.27 31.35 -26.80
C HIS A 559 -10.09 30.40 -27.05
N LEU A 560 -10.04 29.73 -28.21
CA LEU A 560 -8.87 28.93 -28.60
C LEU A 560 -7.59 29.74 -28.65
N LEU A 561 -7.61 30.96 -29.24
CA LEU A 561 -6.44 31.83 -29.29
C LEU A 561 -5.94 32.22 -27.89
N VAL A 562 -6.86 32.47 -26.94
CA VAL A 562 -6.49 32.79 -25.56
C VAL A 562 -5.78 31.57 -24.91
N LEU A 563 -6.28 30.36 -25.09
CA LEU A 563 -5.69 29.16 -24.49
C LEU A 563 -4.37 28.77 -25.14
N LEU A 564 -4.23 28.96 -26.48
CA LEU A 564 -3.01 28.60 -27.22
C LEU A 564 -1.78 29.37 -26.76
N GLN A 565 -1.93 30.59 -26.24
CA GLN A 565 -0.79 31.39 -25.80
C GLN A 565 -0.11 30.82 -24.53
N PHE A 566 -0.77 29.91 -23.78
CA PHE A 566 -0.20 29.30 -22.58
C PHE A 566 1.07 28.48 -22.89
N ASP A 567 1.04 27.71 -23.96
CA ASP A 567 2.15 26.80 -24.36
C ASP A 567 2.73 27.18 -25.76
N TRP A 568 2.68 28.47 -26.07
CA TRP A 568 3.18 28.98 -27.35
C TRP A 568 4.69 28.76 -27.49
N PRO A 569 5.22 28.27 -28.65
CA PRO A 569 4.56 27.97 -29.95
C PRO A 569 4.24 26.47 -30.17
N ARG A 570 4.03 25.69 -29.14
CA ARG A 570 3.85 24.21 -29.26
C ARG A 570 2.70 23.80 -30.19
N GLN A 571 1.63 24.61 -30.24
CA GLN A 571 0.45 24.34 -31.08
C GLN A 571 0.36 25.29 -32.30
N ASP A 572 1.47 25.60 -32.92
CA ASP A 572 1.56 26.48 -34.09
C ASP A 572 0.68 25.99 -35.27
N GLN A 573 0.50 24.69 -35.45
CA GLN A 573 -0.34 24.12 -36.48
C GLN A 573 -1.83 24.46 -36.27
N LEU A 574 -2.33 24.31 -35.06
CA LEU A 574 -3.72 24.69 -34.73
C LEU A 574 -3.93 26.19 -34.89
N PHE A 575 -2.95 27.00 -34.50
CA PHE A 575 -2.99 28.44 -34.74
C PHE A 575 -3.09 28.74 -36.25
N ASN A 576 -2.28 28.12 -37.08
CA ASN A 576 -2.34 28.29 -38.53
C ASN A 576 -3.72 27.88 -39.11
N ASP A 577 -4.33 26.85 -38.58
CA ASP A 577 -5.67 26.41 -39.04
C ASP A 577 -6.75 27.40 -38.61
N ILE A 578 -6.64 27.99 -37.43
CA ILE A 578 -7.51 29.11 -37.00
C ILE A 578 -7.36 30.30 -37.94
N ILE A 579 -6.14 30.72 -38.27
CA ILE A 579 -5.87 31.82 -39.18
C ILE A 579 -6.42 31.54 -40.59
N LYS A 580 -6.24 30.31 -41.12
CA LYS A 580 -6.83 29.90 -42.41
C LYS A 580 -8.37 30.00 -42.38
N LYS A 581 -9.01 29.54 -41.29
CA LYS A 581 -10.46 29.66 -41.12
C LYS A 581 -10.92 31.13 -41.12
N ILE A 582 -10.27 31.97 -40.32
CA ILE A 582 -10.57 33.41 -40.27
C ILE A 582 -10.39 34.05 -41.65
N ARG A 583 -9.32 33.76 -42.38
CA ARG A 583 -9.10 34.26 -43.77
C ARG A 583 -10.20 33.79 -44.72
N SER A 584 -10.66 32.53 -44.59
CA SER A 584 -11.76 32.02 -45.43
C SER A 584 -13.10 32.66 -45.13
N GLN A 585 -13.34 33.09 -43.90
CA GLN A 585 -14.55 33.83 -43.49
C GLN A 585 -14.50 35.28 -43.91
N GLY A 586 -13.33 35.88 -44.05
CA GLY A 586 -13.13 37.30 -44.39
C GLY A 586 -13.47 38.27 -43.27
N THR A 587 -14.02 37.79 -42.16
CA THR A 587 -14.40 38.59 -40.97
C THR A 587 -14.03 37.82 -39.72
N PHE A 588 -13.71 38.54 -38.64
CA PHE A 588 -13.52 37.96 -37.32
C PHE A 588 -13.92 38.98 -36.25
N THR A 589 -14.87 38.57 -35.40
CA THR A 589 -15.43 39.38 -34.31
C THR A 589 -15.15 38.76 -32.97
N TYR A 590 -14.28 39.37 -32.16
CA TYR A 590 -13.98 38.89 -30.80
C TYR A 590 -13.67 40.05 -29.86
N ASN A 591 -14.68 40.49 -29.12
CA ASN A 591 -14.60 41.68 -28.26
C ASN A 591 -13.61 41.62 -27.13
N LEU A 592 -13.24 40.36 -26.71
CA LEU A 592 -12.34 40.12 -25.57
C LEU A 592 -10.88 39.98 -26.00
N PHE A 593 -10.56 40.15 -27.28
CA PHE A 593 -9.24 39.92 -27.84
C PHE A 593 -8.13 40.60 -27.02
N PHE A 594 -8.19 41.89 -26.82
CA PHE A 594 -7.19 42.66 -26.08
C PHE A 594 -7.28 42.58 -24.57
N HIS A 595 -8.28 41.86 -24.03
CA HIS A 595 -8.37 41.57 -22.59
C HIS A 595 -7.49 40.39 -22.18
N TYR A 596 -7.36 39.40 -23.05
CA TYR A 596 -6.73 38.15 -22.70
C TYR A 596 -5.58 37.72 -23.63
N ILE A 597 -5.38 38.33 -24.80
CA ILE A 597 -4.32 38.02 -25.73
C ILE A 597 -3.15 38.98 -25.59
N PHE A 598 -2.00 38.43 -25.16
CA PHE A 598 -0.77 39.18 -24.91
C PHE A 598 0.47 38.60 -25.64
N CYS A 599 0.33 37.43 -26.31
CA CYS A 599 1.39 36.86 -27.10
C CYS A 599 1.69 37.72 -28.33
N ILE A 600 2.92 38.22 -28.40
CA ILE A 600 3.35 39.18 -29.44
C ILE A 600 3.22 38.56 -30.81
N ASP A 601 3.62 37.30 -31.00
CA ASP A 601 3.57 36.62 -32.30
C ASP A 601 2.12 36.48 -32.80
N ILE A 602 1.16 36.24 -31.91
CA ILE A 602 -0.29 36.22 -32.23
C ILE A 602 -0.77 37.60 -32.62
N LEU A 603 -0.39 38.66 -31.87
CA LEU A 603 -0.76 40.02 -32.16
C LEU A 603 -0.19 40.49 -33.50
N GLU A 604 1.07 40.17 -33.84
CA GLU A 604 1.69 40.50 -35.13
C GLU A 604 0.97 39.83 -36.32
N GLU A 605 0.54 38.56 -36.19
CA GLU A 605 -0.20 37.88 -37.26
C GLU A 605 -1.59 38.52 -37.45
N PHE A 606 -2.27 38.86 -36.37
CA PHE A 606 -3.55 39.57 -36.49
C PHE A 606 -3.40 41.00 -37.10
N ALA A 607 -2.34 41.69 -36.80
CA ALA A 607 -2.02 42.94 -37.47
C ALA A 607 -1.76 42.74 -39.00
N LEU A 608 -1.16 41.60 -39.40
CA LEU A 608 -0.97 41.27 -40.80
C LEU A 608 -2.30 40.94 -41.52
N LEU A 609 -3.27 40.30 -40.84
CA LEU A 609 -4.56 39.89 -41.41
C LEU A 609 -5.37 41.10 -41.97
N ASP A 610 -5.25 42.27 -41.34
CA ASP A 610 -5.93 43.52 -41.78
C ASP A 610 -5.24 44.16 -43.02
N THR A 611 -4.07 43.65 -43.45
CA THR A 611 -3.35 44.18 -44.58
C THR A 611 -3.74 43.53 -45.92
N ALA A 612 -3.40 44.16 -47.02
CA ALA A 612 -3.61 43.59 -48.38
C ALA A 612 -2.88 42.27 -48.55
N ASP A 613 -1.69 42.15 -47.96
CA ASP A 613 -0.83 40.95 -48.04
C ASP A 613 -1.36 39.80 -47.14
N GLY A 614 -2.08 40.18 -46.05
CA GLY A 614 -2.70 39.26 -45.10
C GLY A 614 -4.08 38.71 -45.52
N GLY A 615 -4.68 39.25 -46.62
CA GLY A 615 -5.97 38.78 -47.12
C GLY A 615 -7.13 39.75 -46.85
N ARG A 616 -6.90 40.94 -46.26
CA ARG A 616 -7.91 41.98 -45.92
C ARG A 616 -9.11 41.46 -45.12
N VAL A 617 -8.83 40.77 -44.03
CA VAL A 617 -9.85 40.31 -43.11
C VAL A 617 -10.42 41.51 -42.34
N ASN A 618 -11.74 41.62 -42.24
CA ASN A 618 -12.38 42.66 -41.43
C ASN A 618 -12.38 42.21 -39.96
N LEU A 619 -11.53 42.88 -39.15
CA LEU A 619 -11.37 42.56 -37.74
C LEU A 619 -12.22 43.52 -36.89
N ASP A 620 -13.22 42.94 -36.19
CA ASP A 620 -14.03 43.64 -35.18
C ASP A 620 -13.58 43.14 -33.79
N ILE A 621 -12.46 43.71 -33.31
CA ILE A 621 -11.84 43.40 -32.02
C ILE A 621 -11.80 44.68 -31.18
N MET A 622 -12.48 44.68 -30.03
CA MET A 622 -12.49 45.84 -29.13
C MET A 622 -11.14 46.02 -28.45
N SER A 623 -10.61 47.23 -28.54
CA SER A 623 -9.33 47.61 -27.93
C SER A 623 -9.53 48.19 -26.55
N ILE A 624 -8.69 47.84 -25.58
CA ILE A 624 -8.60 48.47 -24.27
C ILE A 624 -8.22 49.97 -24.40
N SER A 625 -7.55 50.33 -25.49
CA SER A 625 -7.12 51.72 -25.77
C SER A 625 -7.28 52.03 -27.25
N THR A 626 -8.09 53.07 -27.56
CA THR A 626 -8.27 53.62 -28.92
C THR A 626 -6.97 54.09 -29.57
N LYS A 627 -5.92 54.35 -28.79
CA LYS A 627 -4.61 54.75 -29.29
C LYS A 627 -3.85 53.59 -30.00
N VAL A 628 -4.05 52.37 -29.61
CA VAL A 628 -3.38 51.20 -30.20
C VAL A 628 -3.88 50.94 -31.62
N ILE A 629 -5.19 51.03 -31.85
CA ILE A 629 -5.76 50.82 -33.20
C ILE A 629 -5.33 51.92 -34.16
N SER A 630 -5.22 53.15 -33.72
CA SER A 630 -4.80 54.27 -34.59
C SER A 630 -3.31 54.14 -34.97
N GLN A 631 -2.48 53.65 -34.09
CA GLN A 631 -1.07 53.34 -34.40
C GLN A 631 -0.93 52.11 -35.30
N GLN A 632 -1.72 51.07 -35.12
CA GLN A 632 -1.76 49.89 -36.02
C GLN A 632 -2.04 50.26 -37.47
N ARG A 633 -3.04 51.12 -37.71
CA ARG A 633 -3.39 51.56 -39.07
C ARG A 633 -2.32 52.40 -39.74
N THR A 634 -1.48 53.09 -38.97
CA THR A 634 -0.37 53.91 -39.50
C THR A 634 0.91 53.09 -39.75
N VAL A 635 1.17 52.10 -38.92
CA VAL A 635 2.38 51.26 -38.94
C VAL A 635 2.32 50.20 -40.06
N THR A 636 1.15 49.61 -40.33
CA THR A 636 0.95 48.63 -41.40
C THR A 636 1.01 49.16 -42.83
N ARG A 637 1.01 50.52 -43.02
CA ARG A 637 1.17 51.17 -44.33
C ARG A 637 2.60 51.24 -44.83
N GLY A 638 3.60 50.91 -44.00
CA GLY A 638 5.03 50.99 -44.39
C GLY A 638 5.67 49.62 -44.44
N LEU A 639 6.03 49.17 -45.64
CA LEU A 639 6.71 47.87 -45.93
C LEU A 639 8.20 47.80 -45.47
N ASN A 640 8.67 48.69 -44.61
CA ASN A 640 10.05 48.72 -44.15
C ASN A 640 10.26 47.83 -42.89
N LYS A 641 11.31 47.01 -42.91
CA LYS A 641 11.72 46.10 -41.87
C LYS A 641 11.86 46.74 -40.48
N GLY A 642 12.30 48.02 -40.43
CA GLY A 642 12.40 48.83 -39.21
C GLY A 642 11.06 49.17 -38.54
N VAL A 643 9.99 49.33 -39.31
CA VAL A 643 8.64 49.61 -38.80
C VAL A 643 8.04 48.36 -38.08
N LYS A 644 8.40 47.17 -38.52
CA LYS A 644 8.01 45.94 -37.84
C LYS A 644 8.71 45.79 -36.49
N GLU A 645 9.97 46.15 -36.40
CA GLU A 645 10.75 46.08 -35.15
C GLU A 645 10.24 47.13 -34.12
N ASP A 646 9.93 48.35 -34.58
CA ASP A 646 9.33 49.42 -33.74
C ASP A 646 7.92 49.06 -33.25
N PHE A 647 7.14 48.36 -34.09
CA PHE A 647 5.79 47.88 -33.72
C PHE A 647 5.89 46.77 -32.67
N ARG A 648 6.79 45.81 -32.90
CA ARG A 648 7.08 44.71 -31.94
C ARG A 648 7.53 45.28 -30.59
N ALA A 649 8.48 46.21 -30.60
CA ALA A 649 8.94 46.86 -29.37
C ALA A 649 7.82 47.63 -28.62
N THR A 650 6.88 48.21 -29.36
CA THR A 650 5.70 48.89 -28.77
C THR A 650 4.74 47.89 -28.13
N LEU A 651 4.48 46.75 -28.78
CA LEU A 651 3.66 45.68 -28.23
C LEU A 651 4.33 45.02 -27.01
N GLU A 652 5.64 44.79 -27.09
CA GLU A 652 6.41 44.27 -25.94
C GLU A 652 6.32 45.16 -24.72
N LYS A 653 6.42 46.47 -24.95
CA LYS A 653 6.32 47.46 -23.90
C LYS A 653 4.91 47.56 -23.27
N GLN A 654 3.86 47.32 -24.07
CA GLN A 654 2.49 47.23 -23.56
C GLN A 654 2.23 45.96 -22.78
N VAL A 655 2.73 44.83 -23.25
CA VAL A 655 2.64 43.52 -22.55
C VAL A 655 3.41 43.58 -21.24
N GLN A 656 4.62 44.15 -21.23
CA GLN A 656 5.42 44.34 -20.00
C GLN A 656 4.78 45.26 -18.98
N ASN A 657 4.04 46.30 -19.44
CA ASN A 657 3.35 47.24 -18.55
C ASN A 657 2.12 46.64 -17.86
N LEU A 658 1.57 45.50 -18.35
CA LEU A 658 0.45 44.78 -17.74
C LEU A 658 0.87 43.88 -16.60
N GLY A 659 2.14 43.45 -16.55
CA GLY A 659 2.80 42.81 -15.40
C GLY A 659 2.22 41.47 -14.89
N GLU A 660 1.20 40.94 -15.55
CA GLU A 660 0.54 39.69 -15.16
C GLU A 660 1.17 38.49 -15.87
N PRO A 661 1.57 37.43 -15.14
CA PRO A 661 2.06 36.21 -15.75
C PRO A 661 0.93 35.43 -16.46
N ILE A 662 1.26 34.70 -17.52
CA ILE A 662 0.30 34.05 -18.41
C ILE A 662 -0.66 33.10 -17.67
N HIS A 663 -0.21 32.41 -16.64
CA HIS A 663 -1.05 31.50 -15.85
C HIS A 663 -2.17 32.24 -15.10
N GLN A 664 -1.91 33.49 -14.61
CA GLN A 664 -2.94 34.31 -13.95
C GLN A 664 -3.96 34.83 -14.96
N ILE A 665 -3.52 35.22 -16.16
CA ILE A 665 -4.39 35.61 -17.25
C ILE A 665 -5.33 34.48 -17.65
N ILE A 666 -4.80 33.26 -17.83
CA ILE A 666 -5.60 32.08 -18.15
C ILE A 666 -6.59 31.77 -17.03
N HIS A 667 -6.15 31.83 -15.78
CA HIS A 667 -7.03 31.57 -14.64
C HIS A 667 -8.18 32.57 -14.59
N ARG A 668 -7.88 33.88 -14.73
CA ARG A 668 -8.89 34.96 -14.81
C ARG A 668 -9.84 34.73 -15.98
N PHE A 669 -9.32 34.42 -17.17
CA PHE A 669 -10.12 34.10 -18.36
C PHE A 669 -11.09 32.94 -18.10
N LEU A 670 -10.64 31.84 -17.51
CA LEU A 670 -11.49 30.70 -17.23
C LEU A 670 -12.58 31.03 -16.20
N GLN A 671 -12.30 31.86 -15.22
CA GLN A 671 -13.30 32.30 -14.23
C GLN A 671 -14.32 33.25 -14.80
N GLU A 672 -13.88 34.29 -15.53
CA GLU A 672 -14.76 35.35 -16.04
C GLU A 672 -15.61 34.86 -17.22
N GLU A 673 -15.04 34.04 -18.10
CA GLU A 673 -15.67 33.59 -19.35
C GLU A 673 -16.31 32.19 -19.27
N ARG A 674 -16.35 31.56 -18.10
CA ARG A 674 -16.91 30.19 -17.88
C ARG A 674 -18.30 30.04 -18.51
N ALA A 675 -19.21 30.97 -18.23
CA ALA A 675 -20.57 30.88 -18.73
C ALA A 675 -20.65 30.95 -20.26
N LEU A 676 -19.84 31.81 -20.90
CA LEU A 676 -19.78 31.95 -22.36
C LEU A 676 -19.12 30.70 -23.02
N ILE A 677 -18.09 30.15 -22.39
CA ILE A 677 -17.46 28.92 -22.89
C ILE A 677 -18.46 27.76 -22.90
N ILE A 678 -19.19 27.57 -21.79
CA ILE A 678 -20.18 26.50 -21.66
C ILE A 678 -21.37 26.70 -22.60
N GLN A 679 -21.84 27.95 -22.79
CA GLN A 679 -22.96 28.24 -23.65
C GLN A 679 -22.66 28.02 -25.14
N ASN A 680 -21.41 28.24 -25.57
CA ASN A 680 -21.00 28.07 -26.96
C ASN A 680 -20.65 26.61 -27.32
N LEU A 681 -20.47 25.72 -26.35
CA LEU A 681 -20.25 24.30 -26.51
C LEU A 681 -21.54 23.50 -26.54
#